data_ef5cc40895c470a11c470fe0f278ca47
#
_entry.id   ef5cc40895c470a11c470fe0f278ca47
#
_cell.length_a   1.000
_cell.length_b   1.000
_cell.length_c   1.000
_cell.angle_alpha   90.00
_cell.angle_beta   90.00
_cell.angle_gamma   90.00
#
_symmetry.space_group_name_H-M   'P 1'
#
loop_
_entity.id
_entity.type
_entity.pdbx_description
1 polymer ?
#
loop_
_entity_poly.entity_id
_entity_poly.type
_entity_poly.pdbx_seq_one_letter_code
_entity_poly.pdbx_strand_id
1 'polypeptide(L)'
;MLRNALLALLMTLSASSFAQKQTKVQIVSDGKPLVSILISPKASPADKTAASMLQEYIQKISGCRLSITEKVDPPANFIAIWEAEERTKQKESLINDGYIISTSNQNVFIESGGGKGSIYGVVELLERYLGCRMYAPGVEVIPHSASLSIPPMYHVDNPANSFRVVHGNFTDDTLYRDWQRLNSIDEMFAKGYYVHTFNKLVPWETYFTTHPEYYSLMNGKRIKDQLCLTNEDVYQIVVKKLKAEMALQPDKKVWSVSQNDNFSYCHCDKCMKIINEEGSPAGPIIRFVNRLAAEFPEKVISTLAYQFSRPAPKVTKPLPNVQIMLCTIELNRSKPMDQDSTSRSFVKDIADWGKIASNIYLWDYTVNFSHSTSPFPNLHVLQPNLQFLTKNGAHQHFQQSNTGVGHEMSELKSYLISRLLWKPDINADSVISDFVNGYFEDAAPYIQQYIDRLSSEIKKTGEWLDIYGHPVSHASTFLSASNIAFYNSLFDKAEEAVKAKPEILSRVKVYRLPIQYAAIEIGKNDMFGPRGFYIESNRTFELRPEMNQLVEDFYQVCKDNNVSPLNESGLKPEEYYNATKRFIDVQVEGNLAFRKTVIAQPLPAVKYGEGNLALLTNGVKGANDYKAHWLGWEAKDFTLTLDLGSLDNAKDISISTLYDPKSWILHPSSVTCLVSSDGKKFREIGKLTVTGDQKNEDVTHDFLFTNPSGKIRFVKFSIAGTKALPAWHPSAGGDSWVFVDEIVVR
;
A
#
# COMPACT_ATOMS: atom_id res chain seq x y z
N MET A 1 28.18 28.17 -72.95
CA MET A 1 28.74 26.98 -72.22
C MET A 1 29.61 27.35 -71.02
N LEU A 2 30.25 28.51 -70.95
CA LEU A 2 31.06 28.88 -69.74
C LEU A 2 30.24 29.26 -68.48
N ARG A 3 28.98 29.67 -68.64
CA ARG A 3 28.14 30.13 -67.51
C ARG A 3 27.53 28.99 -66.69
N ASN A 4 27.40 27.80 -67.31
CA ASN A 4 26.88 26.61 -66.63
C ASN A 4 27.98 25.78 -65.93
N ALA A 5 29.24 25.95 -66.30
CA ALA A 5 30.36 25.32 -65.64
C ALA A 5 30.73 26.04 -64.31
N LEU A 6 30.53 27.36 -64.22
CA LEU A 6 30.78 28.13 -62.98
C LEU A 6 29.68 27.89 -61.94
N LEU A 7 28.42 27.63 -62.32
CA LEU A 7 27.37 27.28 -61.37
C LEU A 7 27.51 25.85 -60.85
N ALA A 8 28.06 24.92 -61.62
CA ALA A 8 28.33 23.55 -61.15
C ALA A 8 29.53 23.50 -60.16
N LEU A 9 30.55 24.38 -60.37
CA LEU A 9 31.70 24.47 -59.48
C LEU A 9 31.36 25.19 -58.14
N LEU A 10 30.40 26.10 -58.13
CA LEU A 10 29.90 26.77 -56.93
C LEU A 10 28.93 25.87 -56.12
N MET A 11 28.25 24.90 -56.74
CA MET A 11 27.42 23.92 -56.04
C MET A 11 28.20 22.75 -55.47
N THR A 12 29.43 22.48 -55.93
CA THR A 12 30.30 21.46 -55.37
C THR A 12 31.16 21.95 -54.22
N LEU A 13 31.32 23.27 -54.05
CA LEU A 13 32.04 23.87 -52.93
C LEU A 13 31.19 24.20 -51.69
N SER A 14 29.84 24.13 -51.83
CA SER A 14 28.92 24.33 -50.71
C SER A 14 28.44 23.03 -50.03
N ALA A 15 28.85 21.86 -50.52
CA ALA A 15 28.50 20.55 -49.95
C ALA A 15 29.58 19.93 -49.05
N SER A 16 30.70 20.62 -48.84
CA SER A 16 31.64 20.30 -47.76
C SER A 16 31.30 21.09 -46.51
N SER A 17 30.02 21.08 -46.09
CA SER A 17 29.65 21.33 -44.71
C SER A 17 30.39 20.28 -43.88
N PHE A 18 31.41 20.72 -43.17
CA PHE A 18 32.07 19.96 -42.14
C PHE A 18 31.03 19.31 -41.25
N ALA A 19 30.75 18.06 -41.48
CA ALA A 19 30.28 17.17 -40.44
C ALA A 19 31.49 17.07 -39.48
N GLN A 20 31.63 18.07 -38.62
CA GLN A 20 32.55 18.03 -37.51
C GLN A 20 32.11 16.80 -36.73
N LYS A 21 32.97 15.75 -36.80
CA LYS A 21 32.75 14.53 -36.04
C LYS A 21 32.66 14.96 -34.60
N GLN A 22 31.40 15.04 -34.09
CA GLN A 22 31.20 15.42 -32.69
C GLN A 22 31.94 14.42 -31.84
N THR A 23 33.01 14.86 -31.20
CA THR A 23 33.85 14.04 -30.33
C THR A 23 33.19 13.91 -28.95
N LYS A 24 33.42 12.76 -28.29
CA LYS A 24 32.98 12.57 -26.90
C LYS A 24 33.56 13.67 -26.00
N VAL A 25 32.79 14.17 -25.08
CA VAL A 25 33.25 15.11 -24.03
C VAL A 25 33.98 14.28 -22.97
N GLN A 26 35.28 14.51 -22.81
CA GLN A 26 36.05 13.86 -21.76
C GLN A 26 35.83 14.56 -20.43
N ILE A 27 35.36 13.81 -19.42
CA ILE A 27 35.08 14.34 -18.07
C ILE A 27 36.24 14.11 -17.13
N VAL A 28 36.78 12.87 -17.12
CA VAL A 28 37.94 12.44 -16.34
C VAL A 28 38.86 11.62 -17.26
N SER A 29 40.17 11.81 -17.18
CA SER A 29 41.16 10.96 -17.84
C SER A 29 42.24 10.55 -16.84
N ASP A 30 42.43 9.23 -16.70
CA ASP A 30 43.44 8.63 -15.82
C ASP A 30 43.38 9.21 -14.37
N GLY A 31 42.19 9.35 -13.83
CA GLY A 31 41.92 9.90 -12.49
C GLY A 31 42.11 11.41 -12.36
N LYS A 32 42.30 12.16 -13.48
CA LYS A 32 42.44 13.62 -13.47
C LYS A 32 41.21 14.29 -14.03
N PRO A 33 40.71 15.36 -13.37
CA PRO A 33 39.54 16.11 -13.84
C PRO A 33 39.88 16.91 -15.10
N LEU A 34 39.05 16.84 -16.12
CA LEU A 34 39.14 17.62 -17.35
C LEU A 34 38.06 18.70 -17.45
N VAL A 35 37.09 18.67 -16.57
CA VAL A 35 35.98 19.62 -16.53
C VAL A 35 35.70 20.03 -15.08
N SER A 36 35.04 21.18 -14.91
CA SER A 36 34.38 21.58 -13.64
C SER A 36 32.88 21.50 -13.77
N ILE A 37 32.15 21.46 -12.65
CA ILE A 37 30.68 21.58 -12.60
C ILE A 37 30.37 23.08 -12.43
N LEU A 38 29.66 23.64 -13.41
CA LEU A 38 29.28 25.07 -13.44
C LEU A 38 27.83 25.22 -13.01
N ILE A 39 27.57 26.05 -12.01
CA ILE A 39 26.24 26.45 -11.60
C ILE A 39 26.08 27.99 -11.64
N SER A 40 24.86 28.48 -11.75
CA SER A 40 24.59 29.91 -11.69
C SER A 40 24.91 30.49 -10.29
N PRO A 41 25.40 31.74 -10.18
CA PRO A 41 25.44 32.43 -8.87
C PRO A 41 24.07 32.55 -8.18
N LYS A 42 22.99 32.43 -8.94
CA LYS A 42 21.60 32.40 -8.47
C LYS A 42 21.00 30.97 -8.52
N ALA A 43 21.83 29.94 -8.49
CA ALA A 43 21.41 28.55 -8.56
C ALA A 43 20.34 28.24 -7.52
N SER A 44 19.28 27.57 -7.97
CA SER A 44 18.22 27.06 -7.11
C SER A 44 18.72 25.99 -6.13
N PRO A 45 17.98 25.67 -5.06
CA PRO A 45 18.31 24.51 -4.22
C PRO A 45 18.44 23.20 -5.02
N ALA A 46 17.59 23.01 -6.04
CA ALA A 46 17.66 21.84 -6.92
C ALA A 46 18.95 21.78 -7.74
N ASP A 47 19.40 22.92 -8.28
CA ASP A 47 20.67 23.00 -9.04
C ASP A 47 21.88 22.67 -8.15
N LYS A 48 21.88 23.16 -6.91
CA LYS A 48 22.96 22.88 -5.93
C LYS A 48 22.98 21.42 -5.53
N THR A 49 21.81 20.83 -5.29
CA THR A 49 21.66 19.40 -5.00
C THR A 49 22.16 18.55 -6.19
N ALA A 50 21.73 18.90 -7.40
CA ALA A 50 22.16 18.24 -8.64
C ALA A 50 23.68 18.28 -8.83
N ALA A 51 24.30 19.44 -8.61
CA ALA A 51 25.75 19.62 -8.73
C ALA A 51 26.51 18.76 -7.68
N SER A 52 26.02 18.73 -6.44
CA SER A 52 26.61 17.92 -5.38
C SER A 52 26.47 16.43 -5.65
N MET A 53 25.31 15.98 -6.12
CA MET A 53 25.05 14.60 -6.53
C MET A 53 26.00 14.19 -7.67
N LEU A 54 26.12 15.00 -8.71
CA LEU A 54 27.02 14.71 -9.83
C LEU A 54 28.48 14.62 -9.37
N GLN A 55 28.92 15.54 -8.52
CA GLN A 55 30.28 15.53 -7.96
C GLN A 55 30.55 14.24 -7.19
N GLU A 56 29.63 13.84 -6.33
CA GLU A 56 29.75 12.64 -5.50
C GLU A 56 29.82 11.37 -6.35
N TYR A 57 28.90 11.19 -7.32
CA TYR A 57 28.87 9.99 -8.14
C TYR A 57 30.05 9.91 -9.10
N ILE A 58 30.51 11.02 -9.70
CA ILE A 58 31.73 11.01 -10.47
C ILE A 58 32.94 10.60 -9.61
N GLN A 59 32.99 11.05 -8.36
CA GLN A 59 34.02 10.63 -7.42
C GLN A 59 33.94 9.14 -7.08
N LYS A 60 32.74 8.62 -6.84
CA LYS A 60 32.49 7.17 -6.60
C LYS A 60 32.92 6.33 -7.81
N ILE A 61 32.67 6.80 -9.04
CA ILE A 61 33.03 6.07 -10.27
C ILE A 61 34.51 6.11 -10.54
N SER A 62 35.16 7.29 -10.45
CA SER A 62 36.50 7.53 -10.99
C SER A 62 37.60 7.77 -9.95
N GLY A 63 37.20 7.91 -8.67
CA GLY A 63 38.10 8.39 -7.62
C GLY A 63 38.42 9.88 -7.71
N CYS A 64 37.97 10.58 -8.76
CA CYS A 64 38.30 11.97 -9.04
C CYS A 64 37.16 12.88 -8.62
N ARG A 65 37.45 13.92 -7.83
CA ARG A 65 36.51 14.93 -7.40
C ARG A 65 36.54 16.14 -8.34
N LEU A 66 35.44 16.43 -9.04
CA LEU A 66 35.28 17.63 -9.83
C LEU A 66 35.03 18.85 -8.93
N SER A 67 35.56 20.03 -9.31
CA SER A 67 35.23 21.28 -8.61
C SER A 67 33.84 21.78 -9.02
N ILE A 68 33.08 22.33 -8.07
CA ILE A 68 31.83 23.11 -8.33
C ILE A 68 32.23 24.58 -8.34
N THR A 69 31.84 25.31 -9.39
CA THR A 69 32.20 26.73 -9.58
C THR A 69 31.01 27.54 -10.11
N GLU A 70 30.97 28.81 -9.78
CA GLU A 70 30.03 29.79 -10.36
C GLU A 70 30.66 30.63 -11.50
N LYS A 71 31.95 30.43 -11.78
CA LYS A 71 32.69 31.15 -12.82
C LYS A 71 33.55 30.20 -13.62
N VAL A 72 33.62 30.43 -14.91
CA VAL A 72 34.52 29.70 -15.82
C VAL A 72 35.69 30.61 -16.17
N ASP A 73 36.92 30.13 -15.88
CA ASP A 73 38.12 30.73 -16.39
C ASP A 73 38.46 30.09 -17.75
N PRO A 74 38.35 30.81 -18.88
CA PRO A 74 38.70 30.23 -20.20
C PRO A 74 40.16 29.82 -20.26
N PRO A 75 40.50 28.63 -20.82
CA PRO A 75 39.69 27.76 -21.71
C PRO A 75 39.17 26.46 -21.06
N ALA A 76 38.70 26.47 -19.82
CA ALA A 76 38.21 25.28 -19.14
C ALA A 76 36.89 24.76 -19.69
N ASN A 77 36.79 23.42 -19.88
CA ASN A 77 35.53 22.73 -20.17
C ASN A 77 34.72 22.54 -18.91
N PHE A 78 33.35 22.41 -19.05
CA PHE A 78 32.48 22.32 -17.92
C PHE A 78 31.25 21.41 -18.17
N ILE A 79 30.61 21.00 -17.08
CA ILE A 79 29.23 20.48 -17.04
C ILE A 79 28.39 21.56 -16.39
N ALA A 80 27.52 22.21 -17.17
CA ALA A 80 26.67 23.26 -16.69
C ALA A 80 25.32 22.74 -16.21
N ILE A 81 24.83 23.26 -15.07
CA ILE A 81 23.54 22.90 -14.48
C ILE A 81 22.78 24.20 -14.12
N TRP A 82 21.64 24.41 -14.74
CA TRP A 82 20.78 25.57 -14.47
C TRP A 82 19.37 25.38 -15.00
N GLU A 83 18.46 26.33 -14.63
CA GLU A 83 17.15 26.42 -15.21
C GLU A 83 17.21 27.03 -16.62
N ALA A 84 16.52 26.41 -17.57
CA ALA A 84 16.47 26.84 -18.96
C ALA A 84 15.82 28.22 -19.11
N GLU A 85 16.30 29.00 -20.10
CA GLU A 85 15.66 30.24 -20.48
C GLU A 85 14.24 30.02 -21.04
N GLU A 86 13.36 30.97 -20.90
CA GLU A 86 11.97 30.88 -21.34
C GLU A 86 11.83 30.52 -22.82
N ARG A 87 12.69 31.04 -23.66
CA ARG A 87 12.72 30.70 -25.08
C ARG A 87 13.04 29.24 -25.35
N THR A 88 13.97 28.66 -24.60
CA THR A 88 14.33 27.24 -24.68
C THR A 88 13.17 26.37 -24.17
N LYS A 89 12.55 26.75 -23.05
CA LYS A 89 11.37 26.04 -22.51
C LYS A 89 10.23 25.98 -23.51
N GLN A 90 9.91 27.10 -24.15
CA GLN A 90 8.85 27.18 -25.16
C GLN A 90 9.16 26.33 -26.40
N LYS A 91 10.38 26.45 -26.93
CA LYS A 91 10.80 25.67 -28.11
C LYS A 91 10.71 24.19 -27.92
N GLU A 92 11.18 23.69 -26.79
CA GLU A 92 11.25 22.25 -26.50
C GLU A 92 10.02 21.75 -25.74
N SER A 93 8.99 22.60 -25.52
CA SER A 93 7.83 22.29 -24.69
C SER A 93 8.21 21.78 -23.30
N LEU A 94 9.29 22.32 -22.73
CA LEU A 94 9.86 21.87 -21.45
C LEU A 94 8.97 22.32 -20.29
N ILE A 95 8.47 21.36 -19.54
CA ILE A 95 7.60 21.60 -18.39
C ILE A 95 8.37 21.51 -17.07
N ASN A 96 7.71 21.85 -15.97
CA ASN A 96 8.25 21.68 -14.63
C ASN A 96 8.71 20.24 -14.40
N ASP A 97 9.85 20.02 -13.74
CA ASP A 97 10.55 18.74 -13.57
C ASP A 97 11.18 18.15 -14.85
N GLY A 98 10.85 18.67 -16.05
CA GLY A 98 11.50 18.27 -17.30
C GLY A 98 12.94 18.77 -17.40
N TYR A 99 13.71 18.18 -18.31
CA TYR A 99 15.12 18.54 -18.51
C TYR A 99 15.59 18.33 -19.96
N ILE A 100 16.69 19.02 -20.29
CA ILE A 100 17.45 18.82 -21.51
C ILE A 100 18.88 18.46 -21.11
N ILE A 101 19.45 17.43 -21.73
CA ILE A 101 20.87 17.14 -21.66
C ILE A 101 21.46 17.31 -23.06
N SER A 102 22.44 18.18 -23.20
CA SER A 102 23.09 18.42 -24.50
C SER A 102 24.60 18.54 -24.39
N THR A 103 25.29 18.32 -25.49
CA THR A 103 26.71 18.50 -25.59
C THR A 103 27.06 19.50 -26.70
N SER A 104 27.97 20.43 -26.43
CA SER A 104 28.48 21.38 -27.40
C SER A 104 29.89 21.84 -27.01
N ASN A 105 30.82 21.92 -27.98
CA ASN A 105 32.16 22.46 -27.79
C ASN A 105 32.93 21.88 -26.58
N GLN A 106 32.90 20.56 -26.40
CA GLN A 106 33.53 19.85 -25.26
C GLN A 106 32.90 20.17 -23.89
N ASN A 107 31.68 20.69 -23.88
CA ASN A 107 30.88 20.95 -22.67
C ASN A 107 29.63 20.08 -22.64
N VAL A 108 29.09 19.85 -21.43
CA VAL A 108 27.79 19.22 -21.19
C VAL A 108 26.88 20.27 -20.56
N PHE A 109 25.65 20.31 -21.00
CA PHE A 109 24.61 21.21 -20.46
C PHE A 109 23.45 20.39 -19.94
N ILE A 110 23.02 20.64 -18.70
CA ILE A 110 21.82 20.11 -18.06
C ILE A 110 20.93 21.30 -17.76
N GLU A 111 19.88 21.45 -18.56
CA GLU A 111 18.94 22.56 -18.46
C GLU A 111 17.59 22.05 -17.94
N SER A 112 17.07 22.62 -16.85
CA SER A 112 15.80 22.18 -16.26
C SER A 112 14.64 23.07 -16.68
N GLY A 113 13.44 22.49 -16.73
CA GLY A 113 12.19 23.24 -16.88
C GLY A 113 11.73 23.94 -15.59
N GLY A 114 12.44 23.73 -14.49
CA GLY A 114 12.09 24.16 -13.14
C GLY A 114 11.90 22.95 -12.20
N GLY A 115 11.40 23.19 -10.99
CA GLY A 115 11.21 22.12 -9.99
C GLY A 115 12.48 21.35 -9.66
N LYS A 116 12.45 20.03 -9.79
CA LYS A 116 13.59 19.13 -9.60
C LYS A 116 14.26 18.70 -10.92
N GLY A 117 13.94 19.33 -12.05
CA GLY A 117 14.46 18.92 -13.36
C GLY A 117 15.98 18.82 -13.45
N SER A 118 16.73 19.70 -12.76
CA SER A 118 18.20 19.63 -12.69
C SER A 118 18.68 18.33 -12.04
N ILE A 119 18.05 17.91 -10.94
CA ILE A 119 18.35 16.64 -10.25
C ILE A 119 18.06 15.46 -11.20
N TYR A 120 16.90 15.47 -11.83
CA TYR A 120 16.47 14.40 -12.74
C TYR A 120 17.34 14.30 -14.00
N GLY A 121 17.81 15.44 -14.53
CA GLY A 121 18.78 15.47 -15.61
C GLY A 121 20.13 14.88 -15.21
N VAL A 122 20.61 15.15 -13.99
CA VAL A 122 21.82 14.51 -13.45
C VAL A 122 21.61 13.01 -13.27
N VAL A 123 20.49 12.57 -12.71
CA VAL A 123 20.17 11.15 -12.58
C VAL A 123 20.15 10.45 -13.94
N GLU A 124 19.53 11.06 -14.96
CA GLU A 124 19.52 10.50 -16.32
C GLU A 124 20.95 10.37 -16.89
N LEU A 125 21.80 11.38 -16.65
CA LEU A 125 23.21 11.32 -17.06
C LEU A 125 23.95 10.15 -16.39
N LEU A 126 23.73 9.99 -15.07
CA LEU A 126 24.34 8.91 -14.28
C LEU A 126 23.84 7.53 -14.70
N GLU A 127 22.52 7.38 -14.91
CA GLU A 127 21.92 6.10 -15.27
C GLU A 127 22.24 5.68 -16.71
N ARG A 128 21.92 6.55 -17.67
CA ARG A 128 21.97 6.21 -19.09
C ARG A 128 23.38 6.20 -19.66
N TYR A 129 24.23 7.12 -19.22
CA TYR A 129 25.53 7.35 -19.84
C TYR A 129 26.71 6.90 -18.99
N LEU A 130 26.56 6.87 -17.67
CA LEU A 130 27.61 6.44 -16.76
C LEU A 130 27.33 5.07 -16.10
N GLY A 131 26.15 4.48 -16.34
CA GLY A 131 25.82 3.11 -15.95
C GLY A 131 25.46 2.91 -14.48
N CYS A 132 25.26 3.98 -13.72
CA CYS A 132 24.81 3.88 -12.34
C CYS A 132 23.38 3.38 -12.25
N ARG A 133 23.05 2.71 -11.14
CA ARG A 133 21.67 2.32 -10.79
C ARG A 133 21.46 2.45 -9.29
N MET A 134 20.22 2.75 -8.90
CA MET A 134 19.75 2.66 -7.51
C MET A 134 18.43 1.89 -7.49
N TYR A 135 18.47 0.64 -7.06
CA TYR A 135 17.31 -0.26 -7.08
C TYR A 135 16.45 -0.14 -5.84
N ALA A 136 17.07 0.15 -4.69
CA ALA A 136 16.42 0.40 -3.41
C ALA A 136 17.32 1.32 -2.57
N PRO A 137 16.84 1.90 -1.45
CA PRO A 137 17.71 2.64 -0.54
C PRO A 137 18.92 1.80 -0.13
N GLY A 138 20.13 2.35 -0.35
CA GLY A 138 21.39 1.66 -0.06
C GLY A 138 21.78 0.53 -1.02
N VAL A 139 21.00 0.27 -2.09
CA VAL A 139 21.31 -0.74 -3.11
C VAL A 139 21.63 -0.05 -4.43
N GLU A 140 22.90 0.26 -4.57
CA GLU A 140 23.46 0.98 -5.72
C GLU A 140 24.37 0.07 -6.56
N VAL A 141 24.34 0.27 -7.87
CA VAL A 141 25.37 -0.23 -8.80
C VAL A 141 26.16 0.98 -9.31
N ILE A 142 27.44 1.01 -9.02
CA ILE A 142 28.35 2.09 -9.40
C ILE A 142 29.52 1.49 -10.17
N PRO A 143 29.60 1.71 -11.51
CA PRO A 143 30.76 1.26 -12.29
C PRO A 143 32.04 1.94 -11.83
N HIS A 144 33.18 1.27 -11.92
CA HIS A 144 34.47 1.84 -11.64
C HIS A 144 35.24 2.08 -12.94
N SER A 145 35.71 3.32 -13.16
CA SER A 145 36.53 3.67 -14.34
C SER A 145 37.38 4.91 -14.06
N ALA A 146 38.68 4.83 -14.26
CA ALA A 146 39.58 5.96 -14.12
C ALA A 146 39.43 7.02 -15.22
N SER A 147 38.68 6.73 -16.29
CA SER A 147 38.42 7.65 -17.39
C SER A 147 36.91 7.65 -17.74
N LEU A 148 36.32 8.84 -17.84
CA LEU A 148 34.90 9.03 -18.12
C LEU A 148 34.68 9.95 -19.31
N SER A 149 33.75 9.59 -20.19
CA SER A 149 33.39 10.42 -21.33
C SER A 149 31.90 10.35 -21.63
N ILE A 150 31.35 11.46 -22.08
CA ILE A 150 29.94 11.60 -22.47
C ILE A 150 29.85 11.67 -24.00
N PRO A 151 29.04 10.84 -24.67
CA PRO A 151 28.88 10.92 -26.11
C PRO A 151 28.18 12.22 -26.53
N PRO A 152 28.32 12.65 -27.79
CA PRO A 152 27.52 13.73 -28.34
C PRO A 152 26.04 13.42 -28.22
N MET A 153 25.24 14.36 -27.66
CA MET A 153 23.81 14.16 -27.47
C MET A 153 23.00 15.45 -27.47
N TYR A 154 21.73 15.28 -27.74
CA TYR A 154 20.65 16.23 -27.44
C TYR A 154 19.45 15.42 -27.00
N HIS A 155 19.14 15.43 -25.70
CA HIS A 155 18.11 14.61 -25.10
C HIS A 155 17.17 15.50 -24.29
N VAL A 156 15.89 15.50 -24.65
CA VAL A 156 14.80 16.21 -23.96
C VAL A 156 13.89 15.17 -23.32
N ASP A 157 13.58 15.32 -22.05
CA ASP A 157 12.61 14.46 -21.38
C ASP A 157 11.72 15.27 -20.42
N ASN A 158 10.44 14.91 -20.39
CA ASN A 158 9.42 15.52 -19.58
C ASN A 158 8.61 14.41 -18.86
N PRO A 159 8.20 14.61 -17.61
CA PRO A 159 7.31 13.68 -16.94
C PRO A 159 5.92 13.67 -17.59
N ALA A 160 5.34 12.49 -17.79
CA ALA A 160 3.95 12.35 -18.24
C ALA A 160 2.96 12.76 -17.12
N ASN A 161 3.36 12.58 -15.86
CA ASN A 161 2.58 12.94 -14.70
C ASN A 161 3.29 14.04 -13.90
N SER A 162 2.58 15.12 -13.59
CA SER A 162 3.12 16.31 -12.95
C SER A 162 3.41 16.15 -11.45
N PHE A 163 2.77 15.16 -10.79
CA PHE A 163 3.01 14.84 -9.39
C PHE A 163 2.98 13.32 -9.20
N ARG A 164 4.00 12.78 -8.58
CA ARG A 164 4.33 11.35 -8.60
C ARG A 164 4.74 10.88 -7.21
N VAL A 165 3.85 10.18 -6.51
CA VAL A 165 4.12 9.60 -5.20
C VAL A 165 3.95 8.09 -5.26
N VAL A 166 4.97 7.36 -4.80
CA VAL A 166 4.88 5.96 -4.40
C VAL A 166 4.97 5.94 -2.88
N HIS A 167 3.89 5.56 -2.22
CA HIS A 167 3.82 5.60 -0.75
C HIS A 167 4.44 4.35 -0.14
N GLY A 168 5.35 4.54 0.79
CA GLY A 168 6.00 3.48 1.54
C GLY A 168 7.36 3.91 2.11
N ASN A 169 7.93 3.11 3.00
CA ASN A 169 9.14 3.45 3.77
C ASN A 169 10.37 3.76 2.89
N PHE A 170 10.48 3.14 1.70
CA PHE A 170 11.62 3.37 0.81
C PHE A 170 11.68 4.81 0.29
N THR A 171 10.53 5.44 0.08
CA THR A 171 10.45 6.81 -0.45
C THR A 171 10.60 7.89 0.61
N ASP A 172 10.77 7.51 1.88
CA ASP A 172 11.20 8.43 2.95
C ASP A 172 12.68 8.79 2.79
N ASP A 173 13.49 7.90 2.19
CA ASP A 173 14.86 8.23 1.78
C ASP A 173 14.83 9.26 0.64
N THR A 174 15.38 10.44 0.92
CA THR A 174 15.38 11.57 -0.03
C THR A 174 16.21 11.30 -1.28
N LEU A 175 17.36 10.62 -1.13
CA LEU A 175 18.23 10.31 -2.27
C LEU A 175 17.53 9.29 -3.20
N TYR A 176 16.95 8.23 -2.64
CA TYR A 176 16.18 7.27 -3.41
C TYR A 176 14.97 7.92 -4.10
N ARG A 177 14.21 8.75 -3.37
CA ARG A 177 13.05 9.46 -3.91
C ARG A 177 13.43 10.35 -5.09
N ASP A 178 14.50 11.14 -4.96
CA ASP A 178 14.98 12.02 -6.03
C ASP A 178 15.55 11.20 -7.20
N TRP A 179 16.25 10.09 -6.94
CA TRP A 179 16.73 9.18 -7.97
C TRP A 179 15.60 8.55 -8.77
N GLN A 180 14.53 8.16 -8.09
CA GLN A 180 13.33 7.59 -8.74
C GLN A 180 12.39 8.66 -9.33
N ARG A 181 12.78 9.93 -9.34
CA ARG A 181 12.03 11.08 -9.89
C ARG A 181 10.64 11.25 -9.24
N LEU A 182 10.56 11.03 -7.93
CA LEU A 182 9.34 11.10 -7.14
C LEU A 182 9.23 12.40 -6.35
N ASN A 183 8.00 12.73 -5.98
CA ASN A 183 7.64 13.81 -5.07
C ASN A 183 7.30 13.24 -3.67
N SER A 184 7.30 14.10 -2.65
CA SER A 184 6.66 13.81 -1.38
C SER A 184 5.31 14.50 -1.26
N ILE A 185 4.40 13.95 -0.45
CA ILE A 185 3.08 14.55 -0.18
C ILE A 185 3.25 15.99 0.33
N ASP A 186 4.23 16.21 1.19
CA ASP A 186 4.52 17.52 1.79
C ASP A 186 5.00 18.58 0.77
N GLU A 187 5.42 18.19 -0.42
CA GLU A 187 5.74 19.17 -1.49
C GLU A 187 4.47 19.84 -2.02
N MET A 188 3.32 19.17 -1.98
CA MET A 188 2.06 19.69 -2.50
C MET A 188 1.12 20.15 -1.38
N PHE A 189 0.86 19.31 -0.40
CA PHE A 189 -0.18 19.51 0.62
C PHE A 189 0.33 20.26 1.84
N ALA A 190 -0.57 21.01 2.49
CA ALA A 190 -0.32 21.56 3.80
C ALA A 190 -0.24 20.44 4.84
N LYS A 191 0.72 20.57 5.77
CA LYS A 191 0.96 19.56 6.80
C LYS A 191 -0.29 19.32 7.64
N GLY A 192 -0.72 18.06 7.68
CA GLY A 192 -1.93 17.64 8.40
C GLY A 192 -3.24 17.92 7.65
N TYR A 193 -3.19 18.34 6.38
CA TYR A 193 -4.35 18.59 5.52
C TYR A 193 -4.25 17.81 4.20
N TYR A 194 -4.00 16.49 4.32
CA TYR A 194 -3.92 15.60 3.16
C TYR A 194 -5.27 14.93 2.85
N VAL A 195 -5.84 14.18 3.79
CA VAL A 195 -7.12 13.48 3.65
C VAL A 195 -7.86 13.42 4.99
N HIS A 196 -9.17 13.07 4.96
CA HIS A 196 -10.02 12.81 6.14
C HIS A 196 -10.02 13.96 7.16
N THR A 197 -10.23 15.18 6.66
CA THR A 197 -10.03 16.39 7.44
C THR A 197 -11.29 16.93 8.12
N PHE A 198 -12.48 16.36 7.89
CA PHE A 198 -13.72 16.88 8.44
C PHE A 198 -13.70 16.96 9.96
N ASN A 199 -13.23 15.90 10.66
CA ASN A 199 -13.14 15.96 12.12
C ASN A 199 -12.08 16.95 12.60
N LYS A 200 -10.97 17.12 11.88
CA LYS A 200 -9.96 18.12 12.21
C LYS A 200 -10.49 19.55 12.07
N LEU A 201 -11.35 19.79 11.07
CA LEU A 201 -11.93 21.10 10.79
C LEU A 201 -13.07 21.44 11.76
N VAL A 202 -13.92 20.45 12.07
CA VAL A 202 -15.08 20.59 12.99
C VAL A 202 -15.06 19.40 13.96
N PRO A 203 -14.23 19.45 15.03
CA PRO A 203 -14.06 18.34 15.96
C PRO A 203 -15.35 17.99 16.70
N TRP A 204 -15.83 16.74 16.61
CA TRP A 204 -17.03 16.30 17.33
C TRP A 204 -16.86 16.36 18.85
N GLU A 205 -15.65 16.23 19.36
CA GLU A 205 -15.33 16.38 20.78
C GLU A 205 -15.69 17.77 21.29
N THR A 206 -15.59 18.79 20.45
CA THR A 206 -15.87 20.18 20.77
C THR A 206 -17.35 20.53 20.57
N TYR A 207 -17.94 20.07 19.48
CA TYR A 207 -19.24 20.63 19.03
C TYR A 207 -20.41 19.68 19.20
N PHE A 208 -20.22 18.36 19.20
CA PHE A 208 -21.35 17.43 19.06
C PHE A 208 -22.38 17.53 20.21
N THR A 209 -21.94 17.74 21.43
CA THR A 209 -22.82 17.80 22.61
C THR A 209 -23.77 19.00 22.55
N THR A 210 -23.30 20.14 22.02
CA THR A 210 -24.07 21.39 21.95
C THR A 210 -24.70 21.63 20.59
N HIS A 211 -24.11 21.08 19.54
CA HIS A 211 -24.48 21.28 18.14
C HIS A 211 -24.49 19.96 17.35
N PRO A 212 -25.32 18.97 17.72
CA PRO A 212 -25.38 17.69 16.99
C PRO A 212 -25.80 17.87 15.53
N GLU A 213 -26.52 18.96 15.20
CA GLU A 213 -26.95 19.31 13.82
C GLU A 213 -25.78 19.62 12.87
N TYR A 214 -24.58 19.83 13.36
CA TYR A 214 -23.36 20.01 12.53
C TYR A 214 -22.91 18.70 11.88
N TYR A 215 -23.37 17.57 12.39
CA TYR A 215 -22.94 16.24 11.96
C TYR A 215 -24.05 15.50 11.23
N SER A 216 -23.67 14.39 10.60
CA SER A 216 -24.57 13.61 9.75
C SER A 216 -25.78 13.07 10.49
N LEU A 217 -26.94 13.12 9.83
CA LEU A 217 -28.17 12.48 10.25
C LEU A 217 -28.27 11.10 9.58
N MET A 218 -28.27 10.04 10.37
CA MET A 218 -28.40 8.67 9.91
C MET A 218 -29.53 7.98 10.68
N ASN A 219 -30.44 7.33 9.97
CA ASN A 219 -31.58 6.60 10.60
C ASN A 219 -32.34 7.41 11.67
N GLY A 220 -32.52 8.72 11.41
CA GLY A 220 -33.23 9.64 12.32
C GLY A 220 -32.39 10.11 13.51
N LYS A 221 -31.11 9.75 13.62
CA LYS A 221 -30.19 10.17 14.71
C LYS A 221 -28.99 10.93 14.16
N ARG A 222 -28.54 11.97 14.90
CA ARG A 222 -27.25 12.62 14.63
C ARG A 222 -26.13 11.77 15.22
N ILE A 223 -25.07 11.57 14.43
CA ILE A 223 -23.94 10.72 14.80
C ILE A 223 -22.60 11.48 14.67
N LYS A 224 -21.63 11.12 15.49
CA LYS A 224 -20.26 11.70 15.52
C LYS A 224 -19.43 11.17 14.35
N ASP A 225 -19.74 11.62 13.13
CA ASP A 225 -19.13 11.03 11.97
C ASP A 225 -18.87 12.07 10.86
N GLN A 226 -19.60 12.01 9.75
CA GLN A 226 -19.45 13.01 8.69
C GLN A 226 -20.12 14.34 9.07
N LEU A 227 -19.80 15.41 8.35
CA LEU A 227 -20.43 16.72 8.54
C LEU A 227 -21.75 16.86 7.78
N CYS A 228 -22.66 17.69 8.30
CA CYS A 228 -23.81 18.17 7.58
C CYS A 228 -23.43 19.36 6.71
N LEU A 229 -23.04 19.14 5.45
CA LEU A 229 -22.46 20.15 4.57
C LEU A 229 -23.46 21.21 4.08
N THR A 230 -24.75 21.08 4.43
CA THR A 230 -25.77 22.12 4.19
C THR A 230 -26.01 23.01 5.42
N ASN A 231 -25.28 22.80 6.51
CA ASN A 231 -25.31 23.65 7.69
C ASN A 231 -24.37 24.84 7.51
N GLU A 232 -24.90 26.06 7.65
CA GLU A 232 -24.13 27.29 7.42
C GLU A 232 -23.08 27.55 8.51
N ASP A 233 -23.38 27.20 9.76
CA ASP A 233 -22.42 27.36 10.85
C ASP A 233 -21.19 26.46 10.65
N VAL A 234 -21.38 25.23 10.15
CA VAL A 234 -20.30 24.34 9.75
C VAL A 234 -19.41 25.01 8.70
N TYR A 235 -20.00 25.65 7.69
CA TYR A 235 -19.27 26.38 6.68
C TYR A 235 -18.41 27.51 7.29
N GLN A 236 -19.01 28.34 8.15
CA GLN A 236 -18.31 29.44 8.79
C GLN A 236 -17.15 28.97 9.70
N ILE A 237 -17.35 27.88 10.45
CA ILE A 237 -16.30 27.25 11.28
C ILE A 237 -15.13 26.80 10.40
N VAL A 238 -15.44 26.14 9.27
CA VAL A 238 -14.41 25.65 8.35
C VAL A 238 -13.64 26.81 7.71
N VAL A 239 -14.31 27.87 7.24
CA VAL A 239 -13.67 29.08 6.71
C VAL A 239 -12.74 29.71 7.74
N LYS A 240 -13.23 29.92 8.98
CA LYS A 240 -12.42 30.49 10.07
C LYS A 240 -11.20 29.64 10.38
N LYS A 241 -11.38 28.32 10.44
CA LYS A 241 -10.27 27.38 10.73
C LYS A 241 -9.24 27.39 9.61
N LEU A 242 -9.67 27.30 8.35
CA LEU A 242 -8.77 27.32 7.20
C LEU A 242 -7.99 28.64 7.12
N LYS A 243 -8.62 29.82 7.33
CA LYS A 243 -7.93 31.12 7.36
C LYS A 243 -6.79 31.12 8.40
N ALA A 244 -7.04 30.62 9.61
CA ALA A 244 -6.04 30.55 10.65
C ALA A 244 -4.88 29.59 10.31
N GLU A 245 -5.19 28.42 9.78
CA GLU A 245 -4.18 27.40 9.42
C GLU A 245 -3.34 27.81 8.19
N MET A 246 -3.97 28.42 7.20
CA MET A 246 -3.29 28.96 6.01
C MET A 246 -2.31 30.09 6.37
N ALA A 247 -2.63 30.89 7.38
CA ALA A 247 -1.70 31.92 7.87
C ALA A 247 -0.44 31.33 8.54
N LEU A 248 -0.54 30.09 9.11
CA LEU A 248 0.59 29.38 9.68
C LEU A 248 1.46 28.69 8.62
N GLN A 249 0.92 28.40 7.44
CA GLN A 249 1.61 27.70 6.35
C GLN A 249 1.37 28.47 5.01
N PRO A 250 1.84 29.73 4.89
CA PRO A 250 1.50 30.60 3.75
C PRO A 250 1.97 30.05 2.41
N ASP A 251 3.10 29.34 2.38
CA ASP A 251 3.69 28.79 1.15
C ASP A 251 2.95 27.55 0.61
N LYS A 252 2.11 26.91 1.44
CA LYS A 252 1.35 25.73 1.03
C LYS A 252 0.15 26.12 0.18
N LYS A 253 0.03 25.44 -0.98
CA LYS A 253 -1.02 25.73 -1.95
C LYS A 253 -2.24 24.83 -1.84
N VAL A 254 -2.05 23.53 -1.54
CA VAL A 254 -3.13 22.54 -1.53
C VAL A 254 -3.59 22.23 -0.11
N TRP A 255 -4.91 22.33 0.10
CA TRP A 255 -5.57 22.16 1.40
C TRP A 255 -6.74 21.20 1.24
N SER A 256 -6.68 20.07 1.92
CA SER A 256 -7.77 19.10 1.87
C SER A 256 -8.94 19.52 2.78
N VAL A 257 -10.14 19.47 2.21
CA VAL A 257 -11.42 19.51 2.91
C VAL A 257 -12.21 18.29 2.46
N SER A 258 -12.06 17.21 3.19
CA SER A 258 -12.50 15.90 2.74
C SER A 258 -13.16 15.08 3.85
N GLN A 259 -14.07 14.20 3.42
CA GLN A 259 -14.83 13.28 4.26
C GLN A 259 -13.94 12.39 5.13
N ASN A 260 -14.47 11.98 6.29
CA ASN A 260 -13.86 10.96 7.15
C ASN A 260 -13.96 9.58 6.48
N ASP A 261 -13.17 8.60 6.93
CA ASP A 261 -13.10 7.28 6.33
C ASP A 261 -14.24 6.37 6.80
N ASN A 262 -15.42 6.61 6.27
CA ASN A 262 -16.63 5.83 6.53
C ASN A 262 -17.77 6.21 5.57
N PHE A 263 -18.89 5.47 5.62
CA PHE A 263 -20.04 5.60 4.72
C PHE A 263 -21.17 6.49 5.25
N SER A 264 -21.00 7.15 6.39
CA SER A 264 -22.09 7.79 7.16
C SER A 264 -22.43 9.21 6.70
N TYR A 265 -22.58 9.46 5.39
CA TYR A 265 -22.94 10.79 4.89
C TYR A 265 -24.33 11.26 5.36
N CYS A 266 -24.57 12.57 5.40
CA CYS A 266 -25.77 13.14 6.00
C CYS A 266 -27.03 12.91 5.17
N HIS A 267 -28.06 12.31 5.79
CA HIS A 267 -29.38 12.06 5.22
C HIS A 267 -30.46 13.08 5.65
N CYS A 268 -30.08 14.29 6.13
CA CYS A 268 -31.09 15.31 6.39
C CYS A 268 -31.73 15.82 5.08
N ASP A 269 -32.96 16.35 5.16
CA ASP A 269 -33.76 16.76 3.98
C ASP A 269 -32.99 17.68 3.01
N LYS A 270 -32.21 18.63 3.55
CA LYS A 270 -31.41 19.54 2.74
C LYS A 270 -30.29 18.82 2.00
N CYS A 271 -29.56 17.90 2.65
CA CYS A 271 -28.51 17.11 2.01
C CYS A 271 -29.11 16.16 0.98
N MET A 272 -30.18 15.44 1.32
CA MET A 272 -30.84 14.50 0.40
C MET A 272 -31.43 15.21 -0.82
N LYS A 273 -31.98 16.41 -0.66
CA LYS A 273 -32.44 17.22 -1.81
C LYS A 273 -31.29 17.45 -2.80
N ILE A 274 -30.11 17.87 -2.32
CA ILE A 274 -28.94 18.09 -3.17
C ILE A 274 -28.47 16.78 -3.80
N ILE A 275 -28.41 15.69 -3.03
CA ILE A 275 -28.01 14.37 -3.54
C ILE A 275 -28.92 13.92 -4.70
N ASN A 276 -30.23 14.12 -4.56
CA ASN A 276 -31.20 13.78 -5.59
C ASN A 276 -31.07 14.66 -6.84
N GLU A 277 -30.82 15.95 -6.67
CA GLU A 277 -30.55 16.88 -7.77
C GLU A 277 -29.27 16.51 -8.54
N GLU A 278 -28.21 16.20 -7.82
CA GLU A 278 -26.89 15.88 -8.37
C GLU A 278 -26.75 14.41 -8.82
N GLY A 279 -27.67 13.54 -8.36
CA GLY A 279 -27.61 12.11 -8.63
C GLY A 279 -26.38 11.40 -8.01
N SER A 280 -25.74 12.03 -7.03
CA SER A 280 -24.56 11.54 -6.34
C SER A 280 -24.42 12.18 -4.96
N PRO A 281 -24.01 11.40 -3.93
CA PRO A 281 -23.59 11.95 -2.63
C PRO A 281 -22.38 12.89 -2.69
N ALA A 282 -21.62 12.91 -3.79
CA ALA A 282 -20.57 13.92 -4.03
C ALA A 282 -21.16 15.33 -4.19
N GLY A 283 -22.46 15.47 -4.54
CA GLY A 283 -23.09 16.78 -4.77
C GLY A 283 -22.94 17.77 -3.62
N PRO A 284 -23.36 17.44 -2.40
CA PRO A 284 -23.15 18.30 -1.23
C PRO A 284 -21.67 18.65 -1.00
N ILE A 285 -20.76 17.70 -1.23
CA ILE A 285 -19.31 17.91 -1.06
C ILE A 285 -18.82 18.95 -2.08
N ILE A 286 -19.12 18.77 -3.37
CA ILE A 286 -18.63 19.69 -4.43
C ILE A 286 -19.24 21.08 -4.26
N ARG A 287 -20.52 21.20 -3.90
CA ARG A 287 -21.12 22.51 -3.59
C ARG A 287 -20.41 23.21 -2.42
N PHE A 288 -20.09 22.46 -1.37
CA PHE A 288 -19.40 22.97 -0.18
C PHE A 288 -17.96 23.41 -0.50
N VAL A 289 -17.16 22.56 -1.16
CA VAL A 289 -15.77 22.87 -1.48
C VAL A 289 -15.65 23.97 -2.54
N ASN A 290 -16.62 24.09 -3.47
CA ASN A 290 -16.64 25.21 -4.42
C ASN A 290 -16.81 26.56 -3.70
N ARG A 291 -17.66 26.63 -2.67
CA ARG A 291 -17.80 27.85 -1.85
C ARG A 291 -16.48 28.19 -1.15
N LEU A 292 -15.78 27.17 -0.60
CA LEU A 292 -14.47 27.37 0.02
C LEU A 292 -13.42 27.80 -1.02
N ALA A 293 -13.41 27.20 -2.19
CA ALA A 293 -12.48 27.53 -3.26
C ALA A 293 -12.67 28.98 -3.75
N ALA A 294 -13.90 29.49 -3.75
CA ALA A 294 -14.20 30.88 -4.05
C ALA A 294 -13.70 31.85 -2.97
N GLU A 295 -13.73 31.45 -1.68
CA GLU A 295 -13.16 32.23 -0.55
C GLU A 295 -11.63 32.29 -0.57
N PHE A 296 -10.97 31.27 -1.15
CA PHE A 296 -9.52 31.11 -1.19
C PHE A 296 -8.99 30.97 -2.62
N PRO A 297 -9.13 31.97 -3.50
CA PRO A 297 -8.80 31.85 -4.92
C PRO A 297 -7.31 31.55 -5.17
N GLU A 298 -6.41 31.91 -4.25
CA GLU A 298 -4.97 31.66 -4.33
C GLU A 298 -4.57 30.24 -3.86
N LYS A 299 -5.51 29.48 -3.31
CA LYS A 299 -5.28 28.13 -2.79
C LYS A 299 -6.06 27.11 -3.63
N VAL A 300 -5.61 25.86 -3.57
CA VAL A 300 -6.33 24.72 -4.12
C VAL A 300 -7.03 23.98 -2.98
N ILE A 301 -8.33 23.78 -3.10
CA ILE A 301 -9.11 22.97 -2.16
C ILE A 301 -9.23 21.57 -2.71
N SER A 302 -8.58 20.62 -2.06
CA SER A 302 -8.64 19.21 -2.43
C SER A 302 -9.77 18.49 -1.69
N THR A 303 -10.47 17.59 -2.36
CA THR A 303 -11.50 16.75 -1.74
C THR A 303 -11.51 15.35 -2.34
N LEU A 304 -12.04 14.37 -1.57
CA LEU A 304 -12.09 12.98 -1.99
C LEU A 304 -13.32 12.69 -2.87
N ALA A 305 -13.09 11.92 -3.93
CA ALA A 305 -14.09 11.12 -4.64
C ALA A 305 -13.83 9.65 -4.29
N TYR A 306 -14.38 9.19 -3.19
CA TYR A 306 -14.04 7.95 -2.50
C TYR A 306 -15.29 7.28 -1.92
N GLN A 307 -15.42 5.98 -2.13
CA GLN A 307 -16.56 5.20 -1.64
C GLN A 307 -17.90 5.85 -2.07
N PHE A 308 -18.73 6.31 -1.14
CA PHE A 308 -20.03 6.90 -1.42
C PHE A 308 -19.98 8.15 -2.31
N SER A 309 -18.89 8.92 -2.27
CA SER A 309 -18.71 10.15 -3.06
C SER A 309 -17.93 9.94 -4.38
N ARG A 310 -17.60 8.69 -4.75
CA ARG A 310 -16.83 8.41 -5.97
C ARG A 310 -17.57 8.80 -7.25
N PRO A 311 -18.88 8.56 -7.42
CA PRO A 311 -19.60 8.99 -8.61
C PRO A 311 -19.69 10.52 -8.74
N ALA A 312 -19.36 11.05 -9.93
CA ALA A 312 -19.40 12.46 -10.20
C ALA A 312 -20.82 13.05 -10.11
N PRO A 313 -21.01 14.31 -9.64
CA PRO A 313 -22.29 14.99 -9.64
C PRO A 313 -22.69 15.39 -11.06
N LYS A 314 -24.02 15.42 -11.34
CA LYS A 314 -24.57 15.69 -12.68
C LYS A 314 -24.64 17.17 -13.02
N VAL A 315 -24.80 18.04 -12.04
CA VAL A 315 -25.12 19.47 -12.23
C VAL A 315 -23.93 20.36 -11.87
N THR A 316 -23.40 20.19 -10.65
CA THR A 316 -22.36 21.06 -10.12
C THR A 316 -20.97 20.63 -10.61
N LYS A 317 -20.26 21.53 -11.28
CA LYS A 317 -18.87 21.31 -11.69
C LYS A 317 -17.91 21.86 -10.63
N PRO A 318 -16.78 21.19 -10.35
CA PRO A 318 -15.71 21.74 -9.54
C PRO A 318 -15.16 23.04 -10.14
N LEU A 319 -14.84 24.01 -9.29
CA LEU A 319 -14.10 25.22 -9.73
C LEU A 319 -12.66 24.84 -10.15
N PRO A 320 -11.98 25.68 -10.96
CA PRO A 320 -10.63 25.39 -11.44
C PRO A 320 -9.60 25.15 -10.33
N ASN A 321 -9.78 25.76 -9.17
CA ASN A 321 -8.94 25.57 -7.97
C ASN A 321 -9.51 24.51 -6.98
N VAL A 322 -10.39 23.62 -7.45
CA VAL A 322 -10.79 22.41 -6.72
C VAL A 322 -10.08 21.21 -7.31
N GLN A 323 -9.40 20.44 -6.47
CA GLN A 323 -8.77 19.18 -6.84
C GLN A 323 -9.65 18.01 -6.38
N ILE A 324 -9.92 17.09 -7.30
CA ILE A 324 -10.67 15.86 -7.03
C ILE A 324 -9.69 14.72 -6.85
N MET A 325 -9.60 14.18 -5.63
CA MET A 325 -8.80 13.00 -5.33
C MET A 325 -9.68 11.75 -5.54
N LEU A 326 -9.53 11.13 -6.72
CA LEU A 326 -10.30 9.97 -7.15
C LEU A 326 -9.60 8.68 -6.71
N CYS A 327 -10.33 7.82 -5.97
CA CYS A 327 -9.79 6.59 -5.38
C CYS A 327 -10.28 5.33 -6.09
N THR A 328 -9.41 4.29 -6.14
CA THR A 328 -9.67 3.02 -6.83
C THR A 328 -9.91 1.84 -5.86
N ILE A 329 -10.27 2.09 -4.60
CA ILE A 329 -10.23 1.07 -3.53
C ILE A 329 -11.00 -0.22 -3.86
N GLU A 330 -12.14 -0.13 -4.55
CA GLU A 330 -13.05 -1.25 -4.81
C GLU A 330 -12.68 -2.10 -6.03
N LEU A 331 -11.53 -1.82 -6.69
CA LEU A 331 -11.19 -2.49 -7.94
C LEU A 331 -10.50 -3.83 -7.73
N ASN A 332 -10.71 -4.73 -8.70
CA ASN A 332 -9.92 -5.95 -8.85
C ASN A 332 -8.48 -5.62 -9.28
N ARG A 333 -7.50 -6.24 -8.64
CA ARG A 333 -6.06 -6.02 -8.93
C ARG A 333 -5.44 -7.08 -9.84
N SER A 334 -6.23 -8.04 -10.33
CA SER A 334 -5.75 -9.11 -11.21
C SER A 334 -5.90 -8.82 -12.71
N LYS A 335 -6.68 -7.80 -13.08
CA LYS A 335 -6.96 -7.44 -14.48
C LYS A 335 -6.78 -5.94 -14.70
N PRO A 336 -6.37 -5.50 -15.91
CA PRO A 336 -6.43 -4.08 -16.26
C PRO A 336 -7.85 -3.53 -16.06
N MET A 337 -7.95 -2.36 -15.40
CA MET A 337 -9.23 -1.81 -14.95
C MET A 337 -10.22 -1.51 -16.10
N ASP A 338 -9.72 -1.19 -17.27
CA ASP A 338 -10.54 -0.94 -18.47
C ASP A 338 -11.01 -2.24 -19.18
N GLN A 339 -10.40 -3.38 -18.84
CA GLN A 339 -10.73 -4.71 -19.39
C GLN A 339 -11.52 -5.56 -18.39
N ASP A 340 -11.60 -5.15 -17.15
CA ASP A 340 -12.33 -5.87 -16.10
C ASP A 340 -13.79 -5.43 -16.03
N SER A 341 -14.71 -6.37 -16.19
CA SER A 341 -16.16 -6.11 -16.13
C SER A 341 -16.62 -5.62 -14.76
N THR A 342 -15.92 -5.95 -13.68
CA THR A 342 -16.24 -5.53 -12.31
C THR A 342 -15.80 -4.09 -12.05
N SER A 343 -14.86 -3.57 -12.81
CA SER A 343 -14.32 -2.20 -12.71
C SER A 343 -15.10 -1.17 -13.54
N ARG A 344 -16.16 -1.55 -14.25
CA ARG A 344 -16.93 -0.66 -15.14
C ARG A 344 -17.47 0.60 -14.47
N SER A 345 -17.86 0.51 -13.20
CA SER A 345 -18.33 1.66 -12.44
C SER A 345 -17.24 2.72 -12.30
N PHE A 346 -16.03 2.31 -11.99
CA PHE A 346 -14.88 3.22 -11.89
C PHE A 346 -14.49 3.80 -13.26
N VAL A 347 -14.49 2.99 -14.32
CA VAL A 347 -14.23 3.46 -15.70
C VAL A 347 -15.21 4.56 -16.08
N LYS A 348 -16.47 4.41 -15.69
CA LYS A 348 -17.51 5.45 -15.87
C LYS A 348 -17.18 6.68 -15.01
N ASP A 349 -16.85 6.50 -13.75
CA ASP A 349 -16.63 7.59 -12.82
C ASP A 349 -15.44 8.48 -13.23
N ILE A 350 -14.29 7.89 -13.63
CA ILE A 350 -13.14 8.67 -14.11
C ILE A 350 -13.48 9.44 -15.42
N ALA A 351 -14.24 8.83 -16.31
CA ALA A 351 -14.70 9.49 -17.53
C ALA A 351 -15.68 10.64 -17.24
N ASP A 352 -16.56 10.50 -16.25
CA ASP A 352 -17.49 11.55 -15.86
C ASP A 352 -16.79 12.69 -15.13
N TRP A 353 -15.86 12.38 -14.21
CA TRP A 353 -15.01 13.40 -13.59
C TRP A 353 -14.15 14.15 -14.60
N GLY A 354 -13.56 13.46 -15.58
CA GLY A 354 -12.77 14.08 -16.65
C GLY A 354 -13.54 15.08 -17.53
N LYS A 355 -14.88 14.99 -17.58
CA LYS A 355 -15.73 15.96 -18.30
C LYS A 355 -15.97 17.26 -17.53
N ILE A 356 -15.84 17.24 -16.20
CA ILE A 356 -16.25 18.35 -15.33
C ILE A 356 -15.14 18.89 -14.45
N ALA A 357 -14.05 18.15 -14.22
CA ALA A 357 -12.92 18.54 -13.40
C ALA A 357 -11.65 18.70 -14.25
N SER A 358 -10.90 19.77 -14.04
CA SER A 358 -9.61 20.03 -14.70
C SER A 358 -8.40 19.59 -13.84
N ASN A 359 -8.63 19.22 -12.59
CA ASN A 359 -7.58 18.88 -11.64
C ASN A 359 -7.95 17.56 -10.92
N ILE A 360 -7.49 16.46 -11.48
CA ILE A 360 -7.72 15.11 -10.94
C ILE A 360 -6.40 14.59 -10.35
N TYR A 361 -6.45 14.30 -9.05
CA TYR A 361 -5.43 13.58 -8.30
C TYR A 361 -5.91 12.14 -8.11
N LEU A 362 -5.11 11.17 -8.49
CA LEU A 362 -5.49 9.77 -8.39
C LEU A 362 -4.85 9.11 -7.17
N TRP A 363 -5.66 8.39 -6.41
CA TRP A 363 -5.22 7.50 -5.34
C TRP A 363 -5.46 6.05 -5.77
N ASP A 364 -4.39 5.34 -6.07
CA ASP A 364 -4.44 3.92 -6.44
C ASP A 364 -3.84 3.02 -5.35
N TYR A 365 -4.21 1.75 -5.35
CA TYR A 365 -3.82 0.76 -4.35
C TYR A 365 -3.17 -0.43 -5.05
N THR A 366 -1.92 -0.74 -4.70
CA THR A 366 -1.11 -1.71 -5.45
C THR A 366 -0.64 -2.91 -4.62
N VAL A 367 -1.08 -3.03 -3.38
CA VAL A 367 -0.67 -4.06 -2.42
C VAL A 367 -1.85 -4.67 -1.68
N ASN A 368 -1.60 -5.73 -0.91
CA ASN A 368 -2.54 -6.28 0.05
C ASN A 368 -2.27 -5.66 1.43
N PHE A 369 -3.27 -5.02 2.02
CA PHE A 369 -3.14 -4.35 3.32
C PHE A 369 -3.26 -5.29 4.50
N SER A 370 -4.12 -6.31 4.40
CA SER A 370 -4.29 -7.29 5.47
C SER A 370 -3.11 -8.27 5.58
N HIS A 371 -2.44 -8.54 4.46
CA HIS A 371 -1.37 -9.54 4.36
C HIS A 371 -0.27 -9.01 3.42
N SER A 372 0.42 -7.92 3.84
CA SER A 372 1.40 -7.22 2.99
C SER A 372 2.57 -8.11 2.52
N THR A 373 2.88 -9.15 3.30
CA THR A 373 3.90 -10.14 2.96
C THR A 373 3.37 -11.27 2.06
N SER A 374 2.04 -11.42 1.88
CA SER A 374 1.48 -12.48 1.00
C SER A 374 1.73 -12.17 -0.48
N PRO A 375 1.92 -13.20 -1.36
CA PRO A 375 1.99 -12.98 -2.80
C PRO A 375 0.77 -12.25 -3.34
N PHE A 376 1.01 -11.20 -4.12
CA PHE A 376 -0.01 -10.32 -4.70
C PHE A 376 0.35 -10.02 -6.17
N PRO A 377 0.10 -10.97 -7.09
CA PRO A 377 0.64 -10.97 -8.45
C PRO A 377 -0.06 -9.97 -9.38
N ASN A 378 0.22 -8.67 -9.19
CA ASN A 378 -0.39 -7.58 -9.96
C ASN A 378 0.59 -6.79 -10.86
N LEU A 379 1.84 -7.20 -11.01
CA LEU A 379 2.83 -6.49 -11.82
C LEU A 379 2.35 -6.22 -13.25
N HIS A 380 1.66 -7.20 -13.85
CA HIS A 380 1.17 -7.14 -15.23
C HIS A 380 0.04 -6.13 -15.48
N VAL A 381 -0.61 -5.62 -14.42
CA VAL A 381 -1.68 -4.62 -14.53
C VAL A 381 -1.21 -3.20 -14.25
N LEU A 382 -0.02 -3.01 -13.66
CA LEU A 382 0.47 -1.68 -13.26
C LEU A 382 0.62 -0.74 -14.46
N GLN A 383 1.29 -1.19 -15.53
CA GLN A 383 1.46 -0.38 -16.73
C GLN A 383 0.15 -0.04 -17.45
N PRO A 384 -0.71 -1.01 -17.84
CA PRO A 384 -1.96 -0.67 -18.52
C PRO A 384 -2.88 0.19 -17.66
N ASN A 385 -2.89 0.02 -16.33
CA ASN A 385 -3.66 0.88 -15.45
C ASN A 385 -3.14 2.33 -15.45
N LEU A 386 -1.83 2.54 -15.31
CA LEU A 386 -1.25 3.88 -15.33
C LEU A 386 -1.44 4.57 -16.70
N GLN A 387 -1.30 3.83 -17.80
CA GLN A 387 -1.61 4.33 -19.15
C GLN A 387 -3.07 4.77 -19.27
N PHE A 388 -4.01 3.92 -18.82
CA PHE A 388 -5.43 4.24 -18.83
C PHE A 388 -5.75 5.47 -17.99
N LEU A 389 -5.21 5.58 -16.78
CA LEU A 389 -5.45 6.69 -15.86
C LEU A 389 -4.89 8.01 -16.39
N THR A 390 -3.64 8.02 -16.87
CA THR A 390 -3.01 9.20 -17.49
C THR A 390 -3.78 9.65 -18.73
N LYS A 391 -4.21 8.72 -19.60
CA LYS A 391 -5.02 9.01 -20.79
C LYS A 391 -6.37 9.65 -20.44
N ASN A 392 -6.93 9.34 -19.27
CA ASN A 392 -8.19 9.91 -18.80
C ASN A 392 -8.01 11.18 -17.93
N GLY A 393 -6.85 11.84 -18.02
CA GLY A 393 -6.60 13.16 -17.43
C GLY A 393 -6.11 13.14 -15.98
N ALA A 394 -5.83 11.96 -15.41
CA ALA A 394 -5.17 11.89 -14.11
C ALA A 394 -3.65 12.02 -14.29
N HIS A 395 -3.12 13.24 -14.04
CA HIS A 395 -1.70 13.55 -14.16
C HIS A 395 -1.01 13.78 -12.80
N GLN A 396 -1.69 13.52 -11.72
CA GLN A 396 -1.18 13.59 -10.35
C GLN A 396 -1.53 12.27 -9.67
N HIS A 397 -0.54 11.59 -9.12
CA HIS A 397 -0.70 10.22 -8.62
C HIS A 397 -0.15 10.03 -7.23
N PHE A 398 -0.93 9.33 -6.41
CA PHE A 398 -0.51 8.67 -5.19
C PHE A 398 -0.74 7.17 -5.37
N GLN A 399 0.34 6.42 -5.50
CA GLN A 399 0.33 4.96 -5.59
C GLN A 399 0.59 4.40 -4.20
N GLN A 400 -0.45 3.94 -3.53
CA GLN A 400 -0.31 3.35 -2.19
C GLN A 400 0.25 1.94 -2.33
N SER A 401 1.54 1.84 -2.09
CA SER A 401 2.32 0.64 -2.32
C SER A 401 2.80 -0.02 -1.01
N ASN A 402 2.68 0.68 0.13
CA ASN A 402 3.13 0.21 1.45
C ASN A 402 4.50 -0.48 1.40
N THR A 403 5.42 0.11 0.64
CA THR A 403 6.74 -0.46 0.44
C THR A 403 7.49 -0.53 1.76
N GLY A 404 7.88 -1.76 2.14
CA GLY A 404 8.66 -2.04 3.33
C GLY A 404 9.41 -3.34 3.15
N VAL A 405 10.50 -3.51 3.86
CA VAL A 405 11.30 -4.75 3.79
C VAL A 405 10.43 -5.95 4.14
N GLY A 406 10.43 -6.98 3.29
CA GLY A 406 9.66 -8.21 3.44
C GLY A 406 8.22 -8.15 2.92
N HIS A 407 7.72 -7.00 2.47
CA HIS A 407 6.47 -6.94 1.73
C HIS A 407 6.65 -7.51 0.31
N GLU A 408 5.58 -8.02 -0.27
CA GLU A 408 5.64 -8.72 -1.54
C GLU A 408 6.19 -7.85 -2.67
N MET A 409 7.37 -8.21 -3.17
CA MET A 409 8.11 -7.54 -4.25
C MET A 409 8.19 -6.01 -4.10
N SER A 410 8.29 -5.51 -2.86
CA SER A 410 8.15 -4.09 -2.55
C SER A 410 9.16 -3.20 -3.25
N GLU A 411 10.43 -3.62 -3.34
CA GLU A 411 11.51 -2.88 -4.02
C GLU A 411 11.25 -2.82 -5.53
N LEU A 412 10.90 -3.96 -6.13
CA LEU A 412 10.57 -4.05 -7.56
C LEU A 412 9.34 -3.21 -7.89
N LYS A 413 8.28 -3.29 -7.08
CA LYS A 413 7.06 -2.49 -7.28
C LYS A 413 7.35 -0.99 -7.18
N SER A 414 8.11 -0.58 -6.17
CA SER A 414 8.52 0.83 -6.02
C SER A 414 9.32 1.31 -7.24
N TYR A 415 10.31 0.52 -7.69
CA TYR A 415 11.12 0.84 -8.86
C TYR A 415 10.30 0.92 -10.14
N LEU A 416 9.46 -0.09 -10.42
CA LEU A 416 8.64 -0.16 -11.64
C LEU A 416 7.59 0.98 -11.68
N ILE A 417 6.84 1.18 -10.60
CA ILE A 417 5.81 2.23 -10.54
C ILE A 417 6.42 3.61 -10.73
N SER A 418 7.60 3.87 -10.15
CA SER A 418 8.30 5.15 -10.30
C SER A 418 8.62 5.44 -11.77
N ARG A 419 9.14 4.44 -12.50
CA ARG A 419 9.45 4.56 -13.94
C ARG A 419 8.18 4.76 -14.78
N LEU A 420 7.11 4.04 -14.45
CA LEU A 420 5.82 4.17 -15.12
C LEU A 420 5.14 5.51 -14.84
N LEU A 421 5.28 6.07 -13.64
CA LEU A 421 4.77 7.41 -13.33
C LEU A 421 5.49 8.50 -14.12
N TRP A 422 6.79 8.33 -14.37
CA TRP A 422 7.54 9.24 -15.23
C TRP A 422 7.15 9.07 -16.70
N LYS A 423 7.13 7.83 -17.18
CA LYS A 423 6.89 7.47 -18.58
C LYS A 423 6.02 6.22 -18.71
N PRO A 424 4.68 6.35 -18.75
CA PRO A 424 3.76 5.21 -18.78
C PRO A 424 4.00 4.23 -19.94
N ASP A 425 4.57 4.70 -21.06
CA ASP A 425 4.82 3.90 -22.26
C ASP A 425 6.20 3.22 -22.30
N ILE A 426 6.98 3.31 -21.22
CA ILE A 426 8.25 2.56 -21.12
C ILE A 426 7.94 1.06 -21.13
N ASN A 427 8.84 0.24 -21.71
CA ASN A 427 8.65 -1.20 -21.67
C ASN A 427 8.81 -1.74 -20.24
N ALA A 428 7.70 -2.15 -19.61
CA ALA A 428 7.69 -2.64 -18.24
C ALA A 428 8.53 -3.90 -18.04
N ASP A 429 8.53 -4.82 -19.01
CA ASP A 429 9.31 -6.06 -18.93
C ASP A 429 10.82 -5.76 -18.92
N SER A 430 11.25 -4.74 -19.69
CA SER A 430 12.65 -4.28 -19.67
C SER A 430 13.03 -3.66 -18.33
N VAL A 431 12.11 -2.93 -17.70
CA VAL A 431 12.33 -2.34 -16.36
C VAL A 431 12.42 -3.43 -15.30
N ILE A 432 11.53 -4.43 -15.34
CA ILE A 432 11.55 -5.58 -14.45
C ILE A 432 12.86 -6.35 -14.62
N SER A 433 13.26 -6.62 -15.86
CA SER A 433 14.51 -7.34 -16.17
C SER A 433 15.74 -6.56 -15.70
N ASP A 434 15.80 -5.23 -15.89
CA ASP A 434 16.92 -4.38 -15.38
C ASP A 434 17.00 -4.50 -13.85
N PHE A 435 15.86 -4.39 -13.15
CA PHE A 435 15.81 -4.54 -11.71
C PHE A 435 16.26 -5.95 -11.27
N VAL A 436 15.66 -7.00 -11.82
CA VAL A 436 15.92 -8.37 -11.39
C VAL A 436 17.39 -8.74 -11.59
N ASN A 437 17.98 -8.38 -12.75
CA ASN A 437 19.39 -8.66 -13.02
C ASN A 437 20.33 -7.88 -12.09
N GLY A 438 20.08 -6.61 -11.83
CA GLY A 438 20.95 -5.80 -11.01
C GLY A 438 20.78 -6.01 -9.51
N TYR A 439 19.57 -6.35 -9.05
CA TYR A 439 19.27 -6.54 -7.65
C TYR A 439 19.62 -7.94 -7.13
N PHE A 440 19.47 -8.98 -7.99
CA PHE A 440 19.68 -10.38 -7.61
C PHE A 440 20.89 -11.06 -8.26
N GLU A 441 21.55 -10.42 -9.22
CA GLU A 441 22.73 -10.92 -9.90
C GLU A 441 22.58 -12.38 -10.38
N ASP A 442 23.42 -13.32 -9.90
CA ASP A 442 23.40 -14.74 -10.31
C ASP A 442 22.09 -15.48 -9.94
N ALA A 443 21.29 -14.95 -9.01
CA ALA A 443 19.97 -15.48 -8.66
C ALA A 443 18.87 -14.99 -9.63
N ALA A 444 19.12 -13.97 -10.44
CA ALA A 444 18.14 -13.33 -11.32
C ALA A 444 17.33 -14.29 -12.20
N PRO A 445 17.90 -15.31 -12.87
CA PRO A 445 17.13 -16.21 -13.73
C PRO A 445 16.04 -16.98 -12.99
N TYR A 446 16.21 -17.29 -11.72
CA TYR A 446 15.28 -18.02 -10.90
C TYR A 446 14.17 -17.11 -10.37
N ILE A 447 14.52 -15.88 -9.96
CA ILE A 447 13.55 -14.87 -9.52
C ILE A 447 12.66 -14.43 -10.69
N GLN A 448 13.22 -14.27 -11.91
CA GLN A 448 12.43 -13.97 -13.11
C GLN A 448 11.41 -15.08 -13.40
N GLN A 449 11.82 -16.36 -13.34
CA GLN A 449 10.91 -17.49 -13.52
C GLN A 449 9.78 -17.52 -12.46
N TYR A 450 10.09 -17.14 -11.21
CA TYR A 450 9.08 -17.00 -10.16
C TYR A 450 8.04 -15.92 -10.50
N ILE A 451 8.49 -14.73 -10.91
CA ILE A 451 7.63 -13.62 -11.33
C ILE A 451 6.75 -14.02 -12.52
N ASP A 452 7.35 -14.64 -13.53
CA ASP A 452 6.66 -15.08 -14.75
C ASP A 452 5.59 -16.14 -14.43
N ARG A 453 5.90 -17.10 -13.56
CA ARG A 453 4.96 -18.15 -13.14
C ARG A 453 3.79 -17.55 -12.38
N LEU A 454 4.02 -16.69 -11.39
CA LEU A 454 2.96 -15.99 -10.65
C LEU A 454 2.03 -15.22 -11.59
N SER A 455 2.62 -14.42 -12.50
CA SER A 455 1.88 -13.65 -13.49
C SER A 455 1.06 -14.54 -14.45
N SER A 456 1.63 -15.66 -14.85
CA SER A 456 0.93 -16.64 -15.73
C SER A 456 -0.26 -17.28 -15.01
N GLU A 457 -0.10 -17.69 -13.75
CA GLU A 457 -1.16 -18.36 -13.00
C GLU A 457 -2.34 -17.44 -12.71
N ILE A 458 -2.10 -16.20 -12.27
CA ILE A 458 -3.20 -15.25 -12.03
C ILE A 458 -3.94 -14.87 -13.33
N LYS A 459 -3.22 -14.73 -14.45
CA LYS A 459 -3.83 -14.46 -15.76
C LYS A 459 -4.72 -15.60 -16.25
N LYS A 460 -4.37 -16.86 -15.97
CA LYS A 460 -5.18 -18.04 -16.35
C LYS A 460 -6.53 -18.07 -15.64
N THR A 461 -6.55 -17.78 -14.34
CA THR A 461 -7.77 -17.83 -13.54
C THR A 461 -8.55 -16.54 -13.63
N GLY A 462 -7.88 -15.39 -13.72
CA GLY A 462 -8.47 -14.06 -13.69
C GLY A 462 -9.32 -13.83 -12.44
N GLU A 463 -9.00 -14.55 -11.35
CA GLU A 463 -9.70 -14.46 -10.07
C GLU A 463 -9.57 -13.08 -9.45
N TRP A 464 -10.47 -12.76 -8.53
CA TRP A 464 -10.48 -11.50 -7.82
C TRP A 464 -9.26 -11.39 -6.91
N LEU A 465 -8.45 -10.35 -7.09
CA LEU A 465 -7.33 -10.03 -6.23
C LEU A 465 -7.69 -8.82 -5.37
N ASP A 466 -8.06 -9.08 -4.12
CA ASP A 466 -8.55 -8.10 -3.16
C ASP A 466 -7.39 -7.53 -2.34
N ILE A 467 -7.39 -6.22 -2.13
CA ILE A 467 -6.41 -5.53 -1.27
C ILE A 467 -6.51 -5.91 0.22
N TYR A 468 -7.58 -6.61 0.62
CA TYR A 468 -7.79 -7.19 1.94
C TYR A 468 -7.94 -8.71 1.90
N GLY A 469 -7.59 -9.34 0.75
CA GLY A 469 -7.75 -10.78 0.53
C GLY A 469 -6.81 -11.62 1.38
N HIS A 470 -7.28 -12.81 1.78
CA HIS A 470 -6.48 -13.77 2.55
C HIS A 470 -5.79 -14.76 1.59
N PRO A 471 -4.51 -15.18 1.82
CA PRO A 471 -3.81 -16.12 0.94
C PRO A 471 -4.51 -17.47 0.81
N VAL A 472 -5.27 -17.91 1.80
CA VAL A 472 -6.06 -19.15 1.75
C VAL A 472 -7.06 -19.15 0.58
N SER A 473 -7.62 -18.01 0.21
CA SER A 473 -8.55 -17.88 -0.92
C SER A 473 -7.93 -18.31 -2.26
N HIS A 474 -6.61 -18.31 -2.35
CA HIS A 474 -5.82 -18.64 -3.53
C HIS A 474 -5.12 -20.00 -3.43
N ALA A 475 -5.44 -20.80 -2.40
CA ALA A 475 -4.79 -22.07 -2.09
C ALA A 475 -5.00 -23.17 -3.14
N SER A 476 -5.99 -23.03 -4.03
CA SER A 476 -6.26 -23.93 -5.16
C SER A 476 -5.80 -23.40 -6.52
N THR A 477 -5.29 -22.16 -6.58
CA THR A 477 -4.91 -21.47 -7.81
C THR A 477 -3.40 -21.16 -7.82
N PHE A 478 -2.99 -19.89 -7.83
CA PHE A 478 -1.57 -19.54 -7.89
C PHE A 478 -0.80 -19.90 -6.61
N LEU A 479 -1.47 -20.18 -5.48
CA LEU A 479 -0.91 -20.76 -4.25
C LEU A 479 -1.22 -22.23 -4.06
N SER A 480 -1.50 -22.97 -5.14
CA SER A 480 -1.67 -24.43 -5.08
C SER A 480 -0.41 -25.12 -4.57
N ALA A 481 -0.58 -26.34 -4.03
CA ALA A 481 0.56 -27.11 -3.50
C ALA A 481 1.67 -27.28 -4.55
N SER A 482 1.30 -27.56 -5.81
CA SER A 482 2.27 -27.71 -6.89
C SER A 482 2.99 -26.39 -7.23
N ASN A 483 2.28 -25.26 -7.19
CA ASN A 483 2.90 -23.97 -7.43
C ASN A 483 3.83 -23.57 -6.29
N ILE A 484 3.42 -23.74 -5.02
CA ILE A 484 4.29 -23.47 -3.86
C ILE A 484 5.55 -24.32 -3.91
N ALA A 485 5.44 -25.63 -4.23
CA ALA A 485 6.60 -26.50 -4.39
C ALA A 485 7.52 -26.03 -5.52
N PHE A 486 6.95 -25.60 -6.65
CA PHE A 486 7.71 -25.04 -7.77
C PHE A 486 8.44 -23.73 -7.37
N TYR A 487 7.76 -22.81 -6.72
CA TYR A 487 8.37 -21.56 -6.24
C TYR A 487 9.52 -21.84 -5.28
N ASN A 488 9.31 -22.71 -4.30
CA ASN A 488 10.38 -23.10 -3.37
C ASN A 488 11.59 -23.67 -4.11
N SER A 489 11.39 -24.52 -5.13
CA SER A 489 12.50 -25.08 -5.93
C SER A 489 13.29 -24.01 -6.69
N LEU A 490 12.65 -22.89 -7.08
CA LEU A 490 13.34 -21.74 -7.68
C LEU A 490 14.13 -20.96 -6.63
N PHE A 491 13.57 -20.73 -5.46
CA PHE A 491 14.28 -20.07 -4.37
C PHE A 491 15.46 -20.88 -3.86
N ASP A 492 15.35 -22.21 -3.76
CA ASP A 492 16.48 -23.09 -3.41
C ASP A 492 17.66 -22.92 -4.41
N LYS A 493 17.36 -22.87 -5.69
CA LYS A 493 18.36 -22.63 -6.75
C LYS A 493 18.91 -21.20 -6.69
N ALA A 494 18.08 -20.21 -6.40
CA ALA A 494 18.47 -18.82 -6.26
C ALA A 494 19.44 -18.64 -5.08
N GLU A 495 19.10 -19.19 -3.92
CA GLU A 495 19.94 -19.16 -2.72
C GLU A 495 21.30 -19.86 -2.95
N GLU A 496 21.30 -21.03 -3.60
CA GLU A 496 22.54 -21.76 -3.94
C GLU A 496 23.42 -20.95 -4.92
N ALA A 497 22.83 -20.30 -5.91
CA ALA A 497 23.55 -19.49 -6.89
C ALA A 497 24.31 -18.32 -6.26
N VAL A 498 23.81 -17.78 -5.16
CA VAL A 498 24.39 -16.60 -4.48
C VAL A 498 24.92 -16.89 -3.08
N LYS A 499 25.10 -18.16 -2.71
CA LYS A 499 25.53 -18.57 -1.35
C LYS A 499 26.83 -17.90 -0.89
N ALA A 500 27.72 -17.54 -1.82
CA ALA A 500 28.98 -16.88 -1.54
C ALA A 500 28.85 -15.34 -1.46
N LYS A 501 27.65 -14.79 -1.71
CA LYS A 501 27.36 -13.36 -1.72
C LYS A 501 26.30 -13.05 -0.63
N PRO A 502 26.71 -12.83 0.63
CA PRO A 502 25.79 -12.78 1.77
C PRO A 502 24.70 -11.71 1.63
N GLU A 503 25.01 -10.55 1.05
CA GLU A 503 24.05 -9.47 0.83
C GLU A 503 22.98 -9.88 -0.19
N ILE A 504 23.37 -10.52 -1.29
CA ILE A 504 22.41 -10.98 -2.31
C ILE A 504 21.58 -12.15 -1.77
N LEU A 505 22.22 -13.07 -1.05
CA LEU A 505 21.54 -14.18 -0.38
C LEU A 505 20.46 -13.66 0.59
N SER A 506 20.76 -12.62 1.34
CA SER A 506 19.77 -11.99 2.24
C SER A 506 18.56 -11.44 1.46
N ARG A 507 18.79 -10.75 0.33
CA ARG A 507 17.72 -10.27 -0.56
C ARG A 507 16.85 -11.41 -1.08
N VAL A 508 17.47 -12.51 -1.52
CA VAL A 508 16.74 -13.71 -2.00
C VAL A 508 15.87 -14.30 -0.90
N LYS A 509 16.40 -14.45 0.33
CA LYS A 509 15.63 -14.93 1.48
C LYS A 509 14.45 -14.04 1.84
N VAL A 510 14.63 -12.71 1.79
CA VAL A 510 13.54 -11.76 2.00
C VAL A 510 12.46 -11.90 0.94
N TYR A 511 12.83 -12.09 -0.32
CA TYR A 511 11.86 -12.30 -1.42
C TYR A 511 11.17 -13.67 -1.38
N ARG A 512 11.67 -14.63 -0.59
CA ARG A 512 11.02 -15.92 -0.31
C ARG A 512 9.94 -15.80 0.77
N LEU A 513 10.02 -14.80 1.67
CA LEU A 513 9.06 -14.63 2.77
C LEU A 513 7.58 -14.68 2.34
N PRO A 514 7.15 -14.09 1.21
CA PRO A 514 5.77 -14.19 0.76
C PRO A 514 5.27 -15.63 0.59
N ILE A 515 6.09 -16.51 0.04
CA ILE A 515 5.72 -17.92 -0.16
C ILE A 515 5.69 -18.68 1.17
N GLN A 516 6.63 -18.40 2.06
CA GLN A 516 6.66 -18.98 3.42
C GLN A 516 5.44 -18.53 4.22
N TYR A 517 5.11 -17.23 4.20
CA TYR A 517 3.92 -16.67 4.84
C TYR A 517 2.63 -17.33 4.34
N ALA A 518 2.46 -17.41 3.01
CA ALA A 518 1.29 -18.04 2.41
C ALA A 518 1.18 -19.54 2.78
N ALA A 519 2.29 -20.26 2.83
CA ALA A 519 2.31 -21.68 3.23
C ALA A 519 1.91 -21.85 4.70
N ILE A 520 2.37 -20.96 5.59
CA ILE A 520 1.98 -20.96 7.01
C ILE A 520 0.49 -20.69 7.15
N GLU A 521 -0.05 -19.66 6.49
CA GLU A 521 -1.48 -19.32 6.58
C GLU A 521 -2.39 -20.42 6.00
N ILE A 522 -1.99 -21.03 4.90
CA ILE A 522 -2.72 -22.18 4.32
C ILE A 522 -2.66 -23.36 5.27
N GLY A 523 -1.51 -23.63 5.89
CA GLY A 523 -1.35 -24.69 6.87
C GLY A 523 -2.21 -24.48 8.12
N LYS A 524 -2.35 -23.26 8.59
CA LYS A 524 -3.25 -22.92 9.70
C LYS A 524 -4.73 -23.19 9.36
N ASN A 525 -5.14 -22.88 8.11
CA ASN A 525 -6.54 -23.05 7.69
C ASN A 525 -6.98 -24.51 7.63
N ASP A 526 -6.06 -25.43 7.33
CA ASP A 526 -6.31 -26.88 7.29
C ASP A 526 -5.23 -27.62 8.11
N MET A 527 -5.29 -27.45 9.43
CA MET A 527 -4.27 -27.86 10.39
C MET A 527 -3.89 -29.34 10.27
N PHE A 528 -4.85 -30.22 9.98
CA PHE A 528 -4.69 -31.67 9.88
C PHE A 528 -4.69 -32.17 8.42
N GLY A 529 -4.78 -31.28 7.46
CA GLY A 529 -4.74 -31.60 6.04
C GLY A 529 -3.35 -31.85 5.49
N PRO A 530 -3.25 -32.13 4.18
CA PRO A 530 -1.97 -32.51 3.56
C PRO A 530 -0.90 -31.39 3.59
N ARG A 531 -1.32 -30.13 3.73
CA ARG A 531 -0.45 -28.95 3.87
C ARG A 531 -0.44 -28.36 5.28
N GLY A 532 -1.14 -29.01 6.21
CA GLY A 532 -1.30 -28.56 7.58
C GLY A 532 -0.10 -28.87 8.46
N PHE A 533 -0.19 -28.46 9.71
CA PHE A 533 0.88 -28.62 10.69
C PHE A 533 0.97 -30.04 11.28
N TYR A 534 -0.09 -30.85 11.20
CA TYR A 534 -0.15 -32.15 11.87
C TYR A 534 -0.44 -33.29 10.89
N ILE A 535 0.16 -34.45 11.23
CA ILE A 535 -0.17 -35.73 10.64
C ILE A 535 -1.07 -36.46 11.63
N GLU A 536 -2.27 -36.88 11.20
CA GLU A 536 -3.14 -37.72 11.95
C GLU A 536 -2.85 -39.20 11.57
N SER A 537 -2.46 -40.01 12.54
CA SER A 537 -2.25 -41.47 12.38
C SER A 537 -2.78 -42.20 13.60
N ASN A 538 -3.72 -43.17 13.41
CA ASN A 538 -4.28 -43.99 14.48
C ASN A 538 -4.77 -43.19 15.72
N ARG A 539 -5.36 -42.02 15.53
CA ARG A 539 -5.80 -41.08 16.57
C ARG A 539 -4.68 -40.39 17.35
N THR A 540 -3.44 -40.48 16.87
CA THR A 540 -2.33 -39.66 17.35
C THR A 540 -2.10 -38.52 16.38
N PHE A 541 -1.60 -37.38 16.87
CA PHE A 541 -1.35 -36.18 16.11
C PHE A 541 0.11 -35.80 16.27
N GLU A 542 0.87 -35.89 15.18
CA GLU A 542 2.30 -35.59 15.19
C GLU A 542 2.55 -34.30 14.42
N LEU A 543 3.22 -33.34 15.06
CA LEU A 543 3.62 -32.08 14.42
C LEU A 543 4.60 -32.38 13.29
N ARG A 544 4.31 -31.85 12.09
CA ARG A 544 5.22 -31.93 10.94
C ARG A 544 6.47 -31.10 11.21
N PRO A 545 7.67 -31.73 11.29
CA PRO A 545 8.90 -31.00 11.56
C PRO A 545 9.15 -29.86 10.54
N GLU A 546 8.85 -30.10 9.26
CA GLU A 546 9.03 -29.14 8.17
C GLU A 546 8.15 -27.91 8.33
N MET A 547 6.94 -28.04 8.85
CA MET A 547 6.06 -26.88 9.09
C MET A 547 6.50 -26.07 10.32
N ASN A 548 6.96 -26.74 11.37
CA ASN A 548 7.53 -26.03 12.51
C ASN A 548 8.82 -25.29 12.12
N GLN A 549 9.71 -25.94 11.35
CA GLN A 549 10.93 -25.31 10.84
C GLN A 549 10.61 -24.11 9.94
N LEU A 550 9.58 -24.21 9.09
CA LEU A 550 9.13 -23.10 8.24
C LEU A 550 8.77 -21.85 9.06
N VAL A 551 8.11 -22.02 10.21
CA VAL A 551 7.76 -20.89 11.10
C VAL A 551 9.01 -20.28 11.73
N GLU A 552 9.97 -21.12 12.17
CA GLU A 552 11.24 -20.65 12.73
C GLU A 552 12.06 -19.88 11.68
N ASP A 553 12.19 -20.44 10.47
CA ASP A 553 12.95 -19.83 9.37
C ASP A 553 12.33 -18.49 8.95
N PHE A 554 11.00 -18.46 8.81
CA PHE A 554 10.28 -17.21 8.49
C PHE A 554 10.59 -16.12 9.52
N TYR A 555 10.45 -16.43 10.80
CA TYR A 555 10.70 -15.46 11.87
C TYR A 555 12.16 -15.02 11.93
N GLN A 556 13.10 -15.97 11.76
CA GLN A 556 14.54 -15.65 11.78
C GLN A 556 14.93 -14.70 10.63
N VAL A 557 14.44 -14.95 9.40
CA VAL A 557 14.68 -14.06 8.25
C VAL A 557 14.05 -12.69 8.51
N CYS A 558 12.84 -12.62 9.06
CA CYS A 558 12.21 -11.36 9.43
C CYS A 558 13.05 -10.55 10.43
N LYS A 559 13.58 -11.22 11.45
CA LYS A 559 14.40 -10.59 12.49
C LYS A 559 15.73 -10.08 11.94
N ASP A 560 16.43 -10.91 11.17
CA ASP A 560 17.76 -10.59 10.63
C ASP A 560 17.72 -9.42 9.63
N ASN A 561 16.57 -9.20 8.99
CA ASN A 561 16.39 -8.19 7.96
C ASN A 561 15.50 -7.00 8.37
N ASN A 562 15.13 -6.89 9.66
CA ASN A 562 14.26 -5.83 10.16
C ASN A 562 12.99 -5.67 9.32
N VAL A 563 12.29 -6.79 9.06
CA VAL A 563 11.08 -6.81 8.24
C VAL A 563 10.03 -5.90 8.85
N SER A 564 9.37 -5.12 8.00
CA SER A 564 8.29 -4.20 8.34
C SER A 564 7.08 -4.96 8.95
N PRO A 565 6.14 -4.26 9.61
CA PRO A 565 4.88 -4.87 10.02
C PRO A 565 4.19 -5.59 8.86
N LEU A 566 3.66 -6.78 9.13
CA LEU A 566 3.11 -7.71 8.12
C LEU A 566 1.75 -7.28 7.55
N ASN A 567 1.13 -6.25 8.13
CA ASN A 567 -0.14 -5.66 7.68
C ASN A 567 -0.25 -4.18 8.05
N GLU A 568 -1.28 -3.52 7.54
CA GLU A 568 -1.54 -2.08 7.81
C GLU A 568 -1.88 -1.77 9.28
N SER A 569 -2.36 -2.76 10.04
CA SER A 569 -2.66 -2.60 11.47
C SER A 569 -1.41 -2.59 12.36
N GLY A 570 -0.24 -2.87 11.77
CA GLY A 570 1.04 -2.81 12.46
C GLY A 570 1.47 -4.14 13.11
N LEU A 571 0.93 -5.29 12.67
CA LEU A 571 1.31 -6.61 13.17
C LEU A 571 2.80 -6.88 12.96
N LYS A 572 3.55 -6.99 14.04
CA LYS A 572 4.98 -7.24 14.00
C LYS A 572 5.29 -8.73 13.75
N PRO A 573 6.43 -9.05 13.09
CA PRO A 573 6.86 -10.44 12.91
C PRO A 573 6.93 -11.27 14.20
N GLU A 574 7.37 -10.68 15.32
CA GLU A 574 7.42 -11.33 16.61
C GLU A 574 6.01 -11.68 17.16
N GLU A 575 5.07 -10.74 17.04
CA GLU A 575 3.67 -10.96 17.43
C GLU A 575 3.04 -12.06 16.59
N TYR A 576 3.30 -12.05 15.28
CA TYR A 576 2.86 -13.09 14.35
C TYR A 576 3.47 -14.47 14.70
N TYR A 577 4.76 -14.52 14.99
CA TYR A 577 5.45 -15.75 15.40
C TYR A 577 4.82 -16.33 16.69
N ASN A 578 4.68 -15.52 17.73
CA ASN A 578 4.12 -15.94 19.00
C ASN A 578 2.66 -16.43 18.85
N ALA A 579 1.85 -15.69 18.07
CA ALA A 579 0.48 -16.09 17.75
C ALA A 579 0.45 -17.42 16.97
N THR A 580 1.38 -17.63 16.02
CA THR A 580 1.48 -18.88 15.26
C THR A 580 1.89 -20.04 16.14
N LYS A 581 2.86 -19.87 17.05
CA LYS A 581 3.25 -20.90 18.03
C LYS A 581 2.09 -21.31 18.92
N ARG A 582 1.30 -20.35 19.39
CA ARG A 582 0.06 -20.62 20.12
C ARG A 582 -0.96 -21.38 19.28
N PHE A 583 -1.10 -21.03 18.01
CA PHE A 583 -2.01 -21.68 17.07
C PHE A 583 -1.63 -23.15 16.81
N ILE A 584 -0.34 -23.46 16.81
CA ILE A 584 0.18 -24.83 16.65
C ILE A 584 -0.06 -25.67 17.90
N ASP A 585 -0.29 -25.08 19.07
CA ASP A 585 -0.63 -25.79 20.30
C ASP A 585 -2.08 -26.30 20.24
N VAL A 586 -2.27 -27.43 19.54
CA VAL A 586 -3.61 -28.01 19.32
C VAL A 586 -4.19 -28.61 20.57
N GLN A 587 -5.51 -28.46 20.74
CA GLN A 587 -6.28 -28.93 21.89
C GLN A 587 -7.01 -30.26 21.56
N VAL A 588 -6.26 -31.24 21.09
CA VAL A 588 -6.84 -32.52 20.63
C VAL A 588 -6.70 -33.59 21.70
N GLU A 589 -5.50 -33.72 22.30
CA GLU A 589 -5.21 -34.75 23.26
C GLU A 589 -6.03 -34.60 24.55
N GLY A 590 -6.76 -35.63 24.91
CA GLY A 590 -7.65 -35.60 26.08
C GLY A 590 -8.87 -34.70 25.98
N ASN A 591 -9.11 -34.07 24.84
CA ASN A 591 -10.28 -33.19 24.61
C ASN A 591 -11.50 -33.99 24.17
N LEU A 592 -12.45 -34.21 25.09
CA LEU A 592 -13.72 -34.91 24.82
C LEU A 592 -14.62 -34.17 23.82
N ALA A 593 -14.42 -32.83 23.65
CA ALA A 593 -15.15 -32.01 22.70
C ALA A 593 -14.65 -32.18 21.27
N PHE A 594 -13.45 -32.74 21.05
CA PHE A 594 -12.84 -32.80 19.72
C PHE A 594 -13.75 -33.48 18.68
N ARG A 595 -14.07 -32.79 17.60
CA ARG A 595 -14.97 -33.19 16.49
C ARG A 595 -16.39 -33.57 16.96
N LYS A 596 -16.87 -32.98 18.06
CA LYS A 596 -18.24 -33.16 18.52
C LYS A 596 -19.16 -32.09 17.99
N THR A 597 -20.46 -32.38 17.97
CA THR A 597 -21.48 -31.51 17.42
C THR A 597 -21.82 -30.37 18.38
N VAL A 598 -21.82 -29.17 17.90
CA VAL A 598 -22.27 -27.96 18.59
C VAL A 598 -23.53 -27.41 17.93
N ILE A 599 -24.48 -26.98 18.72
CA ILE A 599 -25.69 -26.24 18.29
C ILE A 599 -25.57 -24.83 18.85
N ALA A 600 -25.70 -23.82 17.98
CA ALA A 600 -25.70 -22.41 18.35
C ALA A 600 -27.08 -21.79 18.19
N GLN A 601 -27.46 -20.88 19.09
CA GLN A 601 -28.75 -20.15 19.03
C GLN A 601 -28.57 -18.74 19.59
N PRO A 602 -28.71 -17.69 18.73
CA PRO A 602 -28.80 -17.73 17.26
C PRO A 602 -27.50 -18.24 16.60
N LEU A 603 -27.56 -18.50 15.29
CA LEU A 603 -26.38 -18.88 14.50
C LEU A 603 -25.38 -17.72 14.40
N PRO A 604 -24.07 -18.01 14.25
CA PRO A 604 -23.05 -17.00 14.01
C PRO A 604 -23.20 -16.34 12.63
N ALA A 605 -22.54 -15.23 12.43
CA ALA A 605 -22.49 -14.55 11.14
C ALA A 605 -21.74 -15.38 10.11
N VAL A 606 -22.34 -15.59 8.94
CA VAL A 606 -21.77 -16.42 7.84
C VAL A 606 -20.46 -15.84 7.28
N LYS A 607 -20.26 -14.54 7.38
CA LYS A 607 -19.04 -13.87 6.88
C LYS A 607 -17.74 -14.27 7.61
N TYR A 608 -17.84 -14.95 8.77
CA TYR A 608 -16.71 -15.43 9.52
C TYR A 608 -16.76 -16.96 9.66
N GLY A 609 -15.69 -17.64 9.24
CA GLY A 609 -15.63 -19.09 9.26
C GLY A 609 -16.81 -19.78 8.55
N GLU A 610 -17.47 -19.06 7.59
CA GLU A 610 -18.68 -19.53 6.89
C GLU A 610 -19.84 -19.92 7.83
N GLY A 611 -19.79 -19.46 9.09
CA GLY A 611 -20.72 -19.88 10.13
C GLY A 611 -20.59 -21.37 10.53
N ASN A 612 -19.49 -22.01 10.18
CA ASN A 612 -19.24 -23.45 10.41
C ASN A 612 -18.99 -23.76 11.88
N LEU A 613 -20.00 -24.29 12.58
CA LEU A 613 -19.89 -24.62 14.01
C LEU A 613 -18.84 -25.71 14.34
N ALA A 614 -18.35 -26.47 13.34
CA ALA A 614 -17.28 -27.44 13.55
C ALA A 614 -15.94 -26.78 13.94
N LEU A 615 -15.77 -25.49 13.68
CA LEU A 615 -14.62 -24.74 14.14
C LEU A 615 -14.53 -24.63 15.66
N LEU A 616 -15.64 -24.76 16.39
CA LEU A 616 -15.66 -24.71 17.85
C LEU A 616 -15.16 -26.00 18.53
N THR A 617 -14.89 -27.05 17.77
CA THR A 617 -14.44 -28.37 18.28
C THR A 617 -13.41 -29.01 17.37
N ASN A 618 -12.69 -28.21 16.56
CA ASN A 618 -11.71 -28.75 15.62
C ASN A 618 -10.31 -28.97 16.25
N GLY A 619 -10.14 -28.61 17.51
CA GLY A 619 -8.91 -28.73 18.25
C GLY A 619 -7.93 -27.57 18.04
N VAL A 620 -8.31 -26.54 17.31
CA VAL A 620 -7.43 -25.43 16.97
C VAL A 620 -7.94 -24.14 17.63
N LYS A 621 -7.11 -23.52 18.46
CA LYS A 621 -7.38 -22.19 19.01
C LYS A 621 -7.10 -21.11 17.98
N GLY A 622 -8.02 -20.15 17.83
CA GLY A 622 -7.83 -19.00 16.97
C GLY A 622 -6.64 -18.13 17.41
N ALA A 623 -6.02 -17.46 16.45
CA ALA A 623 -4.95 -16.49 16.67
C ALA A 623 -5.51 -15.05 16.67
N ASN A 624 -4.63 -14.06 16.42
CA ASN A 624 -5.03 -12.65 16.43
C ASN A 624 -5.85 -12.22 15.21
N ASP A 625 -5.88 -13.04 14.15
CA ASP A 625 -6.69 -12.76 12.97
C ASP A 625 -8.10 -13.34 13.16
N TYR A 626 -9.07 -12.45 13.37
CA TYR A 626 -10.48 -12.83 13.55
C TYR A 626 -11.13 -13.48 12.32
N LYS A 627 -10.47 -13.44 11.16
CA LYS A 627 -10.95 -14.08 9.92
C LYS A 627 -10.64 -15.57 9.86
N ALA A 628 -9.73 -16.06 10.72
CA ALA A 628 -9.27 -17.44 10.73
C ALA A 628 -9.63 -18.14 12.05
N HIS A 629 -10.40 -19.25 11.98
CA HIS A 629 -10.79 -20.10 13.11
C HIS A 629 -11.61 -19.41 14.23
N TRP A 630 -12.32 -18.34 13.91
CA TRP A 630 -13.20 -17.65 14.82
C TRP A 630 -14.64 -17.61 14.28
N LEU A 631 -15.62 -17.73 15.14
CA LEU A 631 -17.03 -17.48 14.83
C LEU A 631 -17.52 -16.24 15.56
N GLY A 632 -18.23 -15.34 14.85
CA GLY A 632 -18.63 -14.03 15.35
C GLY A 632 -20.13 -13.86 15.50
N TRP A 633 -20.55 -13.19 16.59
CA TRP A 633 -21.93 -12.74 16.85
C TRP A 633 -21.96 -11.23 17.05
N GLU A 634 -22.80 -10.53 16.28
CA GLU A 634 -22.95 -9.08 16.33
C GLU A 634 -24.09 -8.67 17.26
N ALA A 635 -23.79 -7.85 18.27
CA ALA A 635 -24.73 -7.23 19.19
C ALA A 635 -25.79 -8.17 19.79
N LYS A 636 -25.44 -9.45 20.05
CA LYS A 636 -26.39 -10.50 20.48
C LYS A 636 -25.88 -11.29 21.68
N ASP A 637 -26.84 -11.72 22.50
CA ASP A 637 -26.65 -12.85 23.41
C ASP A 637 -26.85 -14.15 22.62
N PHE A 638 -26.11 -15.19 22.97
CA PHE A 638 -26.22 -16.48 22.28
C PHE A 638 -25.91 -17.64 23.20
N THR A 639 -26.31 -18.83 22.78
CA THR A 639 -26.00 -20.09 23.49
C THR A 639 -25.30 -21.06 22.55
N LEU A 640 -24.37 -21.81 23.11
CA LEU A 640 -23.70 -22.94 22.46
C LEU A 640 -24.01 -24.20 23.26
N THR A 641 -24.50 -25.26 22.61
CA THR A 641 -24.76 -26.54 23.25
C THR A 641 -23.95 -27.63 22.55
N LEU A 642 -22.99 -28.22 23.27
CA LEU A 642 -22.13 -29.30 22.84
C LEU A 642 -22.71 -30.64 23.31
N ASP A 643 -22.80 -31.64 22.42
CA ASP A 643 -23.10 -33.03 22.74
C ASP A 643 -21.82 -33.87 22.65
N LEU A 644 -21.32 -34.39 23.78
CA LEU A 644 -20.16 -35.28 23.84
C LEU A 644 -20.43 -36.66 23.22
N GLY A 645 -21.69 -37.02 22.99
CA GLY A 645 -22.11 -38.29 22.41
C GLY A 645 -22.27 -39.41 23.45
N SER A 646 -21.58 -39.34 24.58
CA SER A 646 -21.61 -40.31 25.68
C SER A 646 -21.56 -39.61 27.04
N LEU A 647 -21.85 -40.34 28.09
CA LEU A 647 -21.68 -39.90 29.47
C LEU A 647 -20.21 -40.06 29.87
N ASP A 648 -19.49 -38.93 30.00
CA ASP A 648 -18.08 -38.92 30.34
C ASP A 648 -17.79 -38.18 31.65
N ASN A 649 -16.68 -38.51 32.29
CA ASN A 649 -16.14 -37.78 33.43
C ASN A 649 -15.37 -36.56 32.87
N ALA A 650 -16.02 -35.41 32.82
CA ALA A 650 -15.37 -34.16 32.44
C ALA A 650 -15.17 -33.31 33.69
N LYS A 651 -13.94 -32.86 33.90
CA LYS A 651 -13.56 -32.04 35.06
C LYS A 651 -13.40 -30.55 34.63
N ASP A 652 -12.63 -30.30 33.61
CA ASP A 652 -12.28 -28.97 33.18
C ASP A 652 -12.96 -28.65 31.83
N ILE A 653 -13.62 -27.54 31.78
CA ILE A 653 -14.40 -27.11 30.61
C ILE A 653 -14.03 -25.67 30.32
N SER A 654 -13.60 -25.35 29.09
CA SER A 654 -13.25 -23.99 28.72
C SER A 654 -13.77 -23.59 27.32
N ILE A 655 -13.84 -22.28 27.12
CA ILE A 655 -14.14 -21.64 25.85
C ILE A 655 -13.34 -20.35 25.74
N SER A 656 -12.78 -20.07 24.56
CA SER A 656 -11.93 -18.90 24.35
C SER A 656 -12.67 -17.80 23.59
N THR A 657 -12.30 -16.54 23.83
CA THR A 657 -12.83 -15.36 23.14
C THR A 657 -11.71 -14.42 22.72
N LEU A 658 -11.98 -13.61 21.68
CA LEU A 658 -11.04 -12.65 21.09
C LEU A 658 -11.38 -11.21 21.51
N TYR A 659 -10.33 -10.40 21.70
CA TYR A 659 -10.40 -8.96 21.88
C TYR A 659 -9.59 -8.25 20.80
N ASP A 660 -10.28 -7.48 19.94
CA ASP A 660 -9.70 -6.58 18.95
C ASP A 660 -10.61 -5.36 18.77
N PRO A 661 -10.47 -4.36 19.65
CA PRO A 661 -11.35 -3.19 19.63
C PRO A 661 -11.26 -2.39 18.32
N LYS A 662 -10.13 -2.42 17.59
CA LYS A 662 -10.03 -1.76 16.28
C LYS A 662 -11.00 -2.37 15.27
N SER A 663 -11.29 -3.65 15.39
CA SER A 663 -12.27 -4.38 14.58
C SER A 663 -13.63 -4.53 15.26
N TRP A 664 -13.91 -3.74 16.32
CA TRP A 664 -15.15 -3.72 17.10
C TRP A 664 -15.43 -5.02 17.86
N ILE A 665 -14.39 -5.82 18.12
CA ILE A 665 -14.47 -7.11 18.80
C ILE A 665 -14.11 -6.92 20.28
N LEU A 666 -15.04 -7.29 21.15
CA LEU A 666 -14.89 -7.23 22.60
C LEU A 666 -15.17 -8.60 23.24
N HIS A 667 -14.61 -8.81 24.41
CA HIS A 667 -15.01 -9.99 25.21
C HIS A 667 -16.48 -9.89 25.62
N PRO A 668 -17.19 -11.03 25.80
CA PRO A 668 -18.55 -11.02 26.32
C PRO A 668 -18.58 -10.45 27.74
N SER A 669 -19.70 -9.84 28.12
CA SER A 669 -19.87 -9.34 29.50
C SER A 669 -19.90 -10.48 30.52
N SER A 670 -20.39 -11.65 30.15
CA SER A 670 -20.29 -12.86 30.98
C SER A 670 -20.47 -14.15 30.15
N VAL A 671 -19.89 -15.23 30.66
CA VAL A 671 -20.08 -16.60 30.19
C VAL A 671 -20.57 -17.44 31.34
N THR A 672 -21.73 -18.10 31.18
CA THR A 672 -22.27 -19.07 32.14
C THR A 672 -22.12 -20.47 31.55
N CYS A 673 -21.52 -21.39 32.30
CA CYS A 673 -21.41 -22.81 31.92
C CYS A 673 -22.42 -23.68 32.66
N LEU A 674 -23.16 -24.46 31.88
CA LEU A 674 -24.15 -25.41 32.39
C LEU A 674 -23.83 -26.80 31.84
N VAL A 675 -24.11 -27.84 32.63
CA VAL A 675 -23.87 -29.23 32.25
C VAL A 675 -25.12 -30.09 32.43
N SER A 676 -25.24 -31.18 31.65
CA SER A 676 -26.37 -32.08 31.71
C SER A 676 -25.99 -33.52 31.35
N SER A 677 -26.64 -34.49 31.92
CA SER A 677 -26.55 -35.89 31.53
C SER A 677 -27.56 -36.32 30.46
N ASP A 678 -28.70 -35.63 30.36
CA ASP A 678 -29.84 -36.00 29.51
C ASP A 678 -30.20 -34.97 28.41
N GLY A 679 -29.55 -33.80 28.42
CA GLY A 679 -29.83 -32.71 27.51
C GLY A 679 -31.13 -31.95 27.79
N LYS A 680 -31.84 -32.30 28.86
CA LYS A 680 -33.12 -31.67 29.23
C LYS A 680 -33.00 -30.86 30.52
N LYS A 681 -32.33 -31.40 31.54
CA LYS A 681 -32.12 -30.72 32.81
C LYS A 681 -30.65 -30.28 32.87
N PHE A 682 -30.43 -28.95 32.81
CA PHE A 682 -29.11 -28.37 32.92
C PHE A 682 -28.87 -27.82 34.32
N ARG A 683 -27.67 -28.07 34.84
CA ARG A 683 -27.17 -27.55 36.12
C ARG A 683 -26.04 -26.56 35.82
N GLU A 684 -26.13 -25.36 36.37
CA GLU A 684 -25.04 -24.36 36.30
C GLU A 684 -23.85 -24.83 37.14
N ILE A 685 -22.66 -24.73 36.58
CA ILE A 685 -21.38 -25.01 37.27
C ILE A 685 -20.56 -23.75 37.52
N GLY A 686 -20.89 -22.63 36.87
CA GLY A 686 -20.23 -21.39 37.13
C GLY A 686 -20.66 -20.31 36.14
N LYS A 687 -20.46 -19.05 36.57
CA LYS A 687 -20.61 -17.85 35.76
C LYS A 687 -19.37 -16.97 35.94
N LEU A 688 -18.68 -16.65 34.85
CA LEU A 688 -17.52 -15.75 34.81
C LEU A 688 -17.93 -14.46 34.11
N THR A 689 -17.47 -13.31 34.65
CA THR A 689 -17.77 -11.98 34.13
C THR A 689 -16.50 -11.24 33.81
N VAL A 690 -16.45 -10.56 32.67
CA VAL A 690 -15.41 -9.59 32.37
C VAL A 690 -15.81 -8.27 33.03
N THR A 691 -14.97 -7.80 33.97
CA THR A 691 -15.22 -6.60 34.77
C THR A 691 -14.41 -5.43 34.23
N GLY A 692 -14.96 -4.23 34.28
CA GLY A 692 -14.31 -3.01 33.83
C GLY A 692 -14.81 -2.48 32.48
N ASP A 693 -14.08 -1.51 31.95
CA ASP A 693 -14.44 -0.81 30.71
C ASP A 693 -13.91 -1.50 29.44
N GLN A 694 -13.25 -2.63 29.59
CA GLN A 694 -12.61 -3.38 28.50
C GLN A 694 -11.71 -2.52 27.59
N LYS A 695 -10.94 -1.61 28.18
CA LYS A 695 -10.07 -0.72 27.40
C LYS A 695 -8.72 -1.33 27.04
N ASN A 696 -8.20 -2.20 27.93
CA ASN A 696 -6.90 -2.83 27.81
C ASN A 696 -7.00 -4.29 28.28
N GLU A 697 -7.63 -5.13 27.46
CA GLU A 697 -7.77 -6.56 27.74
C GLU A 697 -6.72 -7.37 26.98
N ASP A 698 -6.51 -8.60 27.42
CA ASP A 698 -5.69 -9.57 26.67
C ASP A 698 -6.37 -9.91 25.35
N VAL A 699 -5.56 -10.08 24.29
CA VAL A 699 -6.06 -10.38 22.93
C VAL A 699 -6.94 -11.61 22.90
N THR A 700 -6.67 -12.60 23.74
CA THR A 700 -7.49 -13.81 23.90
C THR A 700 -7.70 -14.13 25.36
N HIS A 701 -8.93 -14.54 25.71
CA HIS A 701 -9.31 -14.87 27.07
C HIS A 701 -9.99 -16.24 27.11
N ASP A 702 -9.49 -17.14 28.00
CA ASP A 702 -10.05 -18.48 28.24
C ASP A 702 -10.95 -18.45 29.47
N PHE A 703 -12.25 -18.69 29.28
CA PHE A 703 -13.21 -18.87 30.38
C PHE A 703 -13.14 -20.33 30.83
N LEU A 704 -12.52 -20.57 31.99
CA LEU A 704 -12.30 -21.94 32.55
C LEU A 704 -13.30 -22.23 33.66
N PHE A 705 -13.98 -23.35 33.55
CA PHE A 705 -14.95 -23.85 34.52
C PHE A 705 -14.53 -25.24 35.01
N THR A 706 -14.76 -25.51 36.30
CA THR A 706 -14.52 -26.81 36.88
C THR A 706 -15.86 -27.49 37.23
N ASN A 707 -16.10 -28.67 36.67
CA ASN A 707 -17.28 -29.47 37.01
C ASN A 707 -17.00 -30.25 38.29
N PRO A 708 -17.68 -29.95 39.41
CA PRO A 708 -17.33 -30.54 40.70
C PRO A 708 -17.75 -32.01 40.86
N SER A 709 -18.63 -32.50 40.07
CA SER A 709 -19.10 -33.88 40.20
C SER A 709 -19.96 -34.41 39.04
N GLY A 710 -19.83 -35.69 38.76
CA GLY A 710 -20.73 -36.47 37.94
C GLY A 710 -20.38 -36.53 36.46
N LYS A 711 -20.86 -37.59 35.84
CA LYS A 711 -20.80 -37.79 34.40
C LYS A 711 -21.75 -36.85 33.69
N ILE A 712 -21.24 -36.21 32.65
CA ILE A 712 -21.99 -35.32 31.79
C ILE A 712 -21.95 -35.82 30.35
N ARG A 713 -22.95 -35.48 29.57
CA ARG A 713 -22.98 -35.66 28.13
C ARG A 713 -23.11 -34.33 27.39
N PHE A 714 -23.79 -33.37 27.99
CA PHE A 714 -24.00 -32.06 27.34
C PHE A 714 -23.34 -30.94 28.13
N VAL A 715 -22.71 -30.04 27.40
CA VAL A 715 -22.18 -28.75 27.92
C VAL A 715 -22.92 -27.67 27.23
N LYS A 716 -23.43 -26.68 27.98
CA LYS A 716 -24.08 -25.50 27.42
C LYS A 716 -23.43 -24.24 27.94
N PHE A 717 -23.01 -23.37 27.04
CA PHE A 717 -22.58 -22.03 27.37
C PHE A 717 -23.71 -21.04 27.07
N SER A 718 -24.00 -20.16 28.04
CA SER A 718 -24.85 -18.98 27.82
C SER A 718 -23.97 -17.76 27.86
N ILE A 719 -23.85 -17.07 26.74
CA ILE A 719 -22.89 -15.99 26.52
C ILE A 719 -23.68 -14.68 26.39
N ALA A 720 -23.44 -13.78 27.34
CA ALA A 720 -24.00 -12.43 27.30
C ALA A 720 -23.06 -11.51 26.53
N GLY A 721 -23.43 -11.16 25.30
CA GLY A 721 -22.61 -10.32 24.43
C GLY A 721 -22.50 -8.88 24.94
N THR A 722 -21.36 -8.28 24.70
CA THR A 722 -21.20 -6.83 24.76
C THR A 722 -21.89 -6.27 23.52
N LYS A 723 -23.03 -5.60 23.67
CA LYS A 723 -23.92 -5.25 22.54
C LYS A 723 -23.54 -3.97 21.84
N ALA A 724 -22.90 -3.05 22.58
CA ALA A 724 -22.50 -1.76 22.07
C ALA A 724 -21.06 -1.43 22.45
N LEU A 725 -20.38 -0.75 21.56
CA LEU A 725 -19.04 -0.25 21.81
C LEU A 725 -19.03 0.76 22.97
N PRO A 726 -18.08 0.65 23.91
CA PRO A 726 -18.04 1.49 25.10
C PRO A 726 -17.71 2.95 24.80
N ALA A 727 -17.93 3.83 25.78
CA ALA A 727 -17.78 5.28 25.62
C ALA A 727 -16.37 5.74 25.20
N TRP A 728 -15.34 4.98 25.54
CA TRP A 728 -13.95 5.28 25.16
C TRP A 728 -13.62 4.92 23.70
N HIS A 729 -14.45 4.10 23.04
CA HIS A 729 -14.19 3.66 21.67
C HIS A 729 -14.53 4.78 20.67
N PRO A 730 -13.74 4.97 19.57
CA PRO A 730 -14.03 5.99 18.56
C PRO A 730 -15.44 5.90 17.97
N SER A 731 -15.99 4.68 17.83
CA SER A 731 -17.37 4.41 17.36
C SER A 731 -18.32 4.09 18.51
N ALA A 732 -18.20 4.76 19.65
CA ALA A 732 -19.00 4.51 20.85
C ALA A 732 -20.51 4.44 20.55
N GLY A 733 -21.17 3.41 21.09
CA GLY A 733 -22.61 3.16 20.88
C GLY A 733 -22.94 2.41 19.59
N GLY A 734 -21.97 2.15 18.71
CA GLY A 734 -22.12 1.24 17.58
C GLY A 734 -22.19 -0.21 18.03
N ASP A 735 -22.64 -1.10 17.15
CA ASP A 735 -22.74 -2.53 17.42
C ASP A 735 -21.35 -3.15 17.59
N SER A 736 -21.18 -3.96 18.65
CA SER A 736 -19.95 -4.70 18.89
C SER A 736 -20.08 -6.18 18.53
N TRP A 737 -18.95 -6.84 18.39
CA TRP A 737 -18.85 -8.26 18.09
C TRP A 737 -18.32 -9.03 19.29
N VAL A 738 -18.79 -10.28 19.46
CA VAL A 738 -18.14 -11.30 20.28
C VAL A 738 -17.70 -12.43 19.39
N PHE A 739 -16.42 -12.80 19.49
CA PHE A 739 -15.82 -13.90 18.74
C PHE A 739 -15.44 -15.02 19.67
N VAL A 740 -15.74 -16.25 19.25
CA VAL A 740 -15.49 -17.51 19.99
C VAL A 740 -14.77 -18.50 19.08
N ASP A 741 -13.86 -19.27 19.65
CA ASP A 741 -13.15 -20.35 18.94
C ASP A 741 -13.41 -21.72 19.57
N GLU A 742 -12.39 -22.33 20.17
CA GLU A 742 -12.37 -23.73 20.60
C GLU A 742 -13.04 -23.96 21.95
N ILE A 743 -13.87 -25.01 22.01
CA ILE A 743 -14.40 -25.58 23.25
C ILE A 743 -13.52 -26.75 23.65
N VAL A 744 -12.96 -26.72 24.86
CA VAL A 744 -12.15 -27.77 25.39
C VAL A 744 -12.87 -28.38 26.59
N VAL A 745 -12.97 -29.74 26.62
CA VAL A 745 -13.57 -30.54 27.72
C VAL A 745 -12.63 -31.64 28.09
N ARG A 746 -12.13 -31.65 29.33
CA ARG A 746 -11.16 -32.65 29.85
C ARG A 746 -11.61 -33.27 31.17
#